data_f348578a4b6bfdc4209574cf1a7d06dd
#
_entry.id   f348578a4b6bfdc4209574cf1a7d06dd
#
_cell.length_a   1.000
_cell.length_b   1.000
_cell.length_c   1.000
_cell.angle_alpha   90.00
_cell.angle_beta   90.00
_cell.angle_gamma   90.00
#
_symmetry.space_group_name_H-M   'P 1'
#
loop_
_entity.id
_entity.type
_entity.pdbx_description
1 polymer ?
#
loop_
_entity_poly.entity_id
_entity_poly.type
_entity_poly.pdbx_seq_one_letter_code
_entity_poly.pdbx_strand_id
1 'polypeptide(L)'
;TNTPAAETGVCFSPDNRTLAYASERGGNWQLYLAKIARKEEANFPNATIIEEEVLLPSKTVERNYPQFSPDAKELAFIEDRMRLMVVNLETKKVRQVTDGSTWYSTAGGFDYSWSPDGKWFTLRFIGNKHDPYSDIGLVSAQGGEITNLTNSGYTSISPQWVLDGNAILFTTERYGMRAHASWGSLNDAMLVFMNQDAYDKFRLSKEDYELQKELEKEQKEVAGDKTDDKKKEDKADEKKDEKPKDIVVELKGIQDRILRLTPNSSEMGSAVISKNGETLYYFSAFEDKYDLWKMDLRKKETKLLHKMNTGWANMEMDKEGKNLFLLGSNSMQKMDMGSEKLTPIHYQANLKMDLAAEREYMFDHVYKQEQKRFYNVNMHGVNWDAMTAAYRKFLPHINNNYDFAELLSEYLGELNVSHTGGRFRPQTSGNITANLGLLFDWNHSGKGLLIAEVVEKGPFDHARSKVKAGTVMEKIDGQEITPDMDYSKLLNNKAKKKTLVSLYDPQTKERWEEVVLPISNGELNNLLYTRWVKQRAADVDKWSNGRLGYVHIQSMGDPSFRSVYSDILGKYNDREGIVIDTRFNGGGRLHEDIEILFSGEKYLTQITRGREACDMPSRRWNKPSIMLQCEANYSNAHGTPWVYKHQHIGRLVGMPVPGTMTTVSWETLQDPTLVFGTPITGYRLSDGSYLENTQLEPDVKVANSPETVVKGEDTQLRTAVNELLKEIDKK
;
A
#
# COMPACT_ATOMS: atom_id res chain seq x y z
N THR A 1 -22.03 20.02 2.87
CA THR A 1 -22.60 19.96 1.52
C THR A 1 -23.81 19.03 1.51
N ASN A 2 -24.71 19.23 0.58
CA ASN A 2 -25.92 18.41 0.42
C ASN A 2 -26.06 18.03 -1.06
N THR A 3 -25.05 17.36 -1.58
CA THR A 3 -25.00 16.92 -2.98
C THR A 3 -24.69 15.43 -3.05
N PRO A 4 -25.08 14.70 -4.09
CA PRO A 4 -24.72 13.30 -4.28
C PRO A 4 -23.24 13.10 -4.69
N ALA A 5 -22.54 14.20 -5.00
CA ALA A 5 -21.14 14.14 -5.45
C ALA A 5 -20.14 14.07 -4.30
N ALA A 6 -18.95 13.54 -4.56
CA ALA A 6 -17.87 13.50 -3.58
C ALA A 6 -17.24 14.88 -3.33
N GLU A 7 -16.81 15.09 -2.10
CA GLU A 7 -16.00 16.22 -1.67
C GLU A 7 -14.72 15.71 -0.97
N THR A 8 -13.61 16.41 -1.20
CA THR A 8 -12.29 16.02 -0.67
C THR A 8 -11.37 17.21 -0.45
N GLY A 9 -10.22 16.99 0.18
CA GLY A 9 -9.15 17.97 0.28
C GLY A 9 -9.52 19.21 1.10
N VAL A 10 -10.18 19.02 2.23
CA VAL A 10 -10.63 20.11 3.10
C VAL A 10 -9.45 20.83 3.74
N CYS A 11 -9.39 22.16 3.63
CA CYS A 11 -8.39 23.03 4.24
C CYS A 11 -9.03 24.28 4.84
N PHE A 12 -8.69 24.61 6.09
CA PHE A 12 -9.12 25.86 6.72
C PHE A 12 -8.15 26.99 6.44
N SER A 13 -8.69 28.20 6.28
CA SER A 13 -7.87 29.40 6.31
C SER A 13 -7.21 29.59 7.68
N PRO A 14 -6.06 30.28 7.80
CA PRO A 14 -5.37 30.51 9.06
C PRO A 14 -6.20 31.14 10.17
N ASP A 15 -7.26 31.89 9.84
CA ASP A 15 -8.23 32.47 10.77
C ASP A 15 -9.44 31.56 11.08
N ASN A 16 -9.50 30.36 10.50
CA ASN A 16 -10.59 29.37 10.62
C ASN A 16 -11.97 29.88 10.15
N ARG A 17 -12.04 30.94 9.37
CA ARG A 17 -13.32 31.53 8.91
C ARG A 17 -13.69 31.16 7.47
N THR A 18 -12.73 30.64 6.72
CA THR A 18 -12.94 30.14 5.35
C THR A 18 -12.47 28.70 5.24
N LEU A 19 -13.28 27.87 4.58
CA LEU A 19 -12.97 26.51 4.25
C LEU A 19 -12.78 26.40 2.75
N ALA A 20 -11.65 25.86 2.29
CA ALA A 20 -11.44 25.47 0.91
C ALA A 20 -11.58 23.95 0.79
N TYR A 21 -12.19 23.48 -0.29
CA TYR A 21 -12.35 22.06 -0.56
C TYR A 21 -12.57 21.82 -2.05
N ALA A 22 -12.37 20.58 -2.51
CA ALA A 22 -12.70 20.18 -3.87
C ALA A 22 -14.01 19.39 -3.89
N SER A 23 -14.87 19.65 -4.89
CA SER A 23 -16.12 18.93 -5.12
C SER A 23 -16.32 18.64 -6.60
N GLU A 24 -16.85 17.47 -6.91
CA GLU A 24 -17.17 17.05 -8.28
C GLU A 24 -18.64 17.36 -8.67
N ARG A 25 -19.40 18.05 -7.82
CA ARG A 25 -20.83 18.37 -8.01
C ARG A 25 -21.14 19.17 -9.29
N GLY A 26 -20.17 19.86 -9.84
CA GLY A 26 -20.27 20.56 -11.14
C GLY A 26 -19.94 19.68 -12.34
N GLY A 27 -19.78 18.38 -12.16
CA GLY A 27 -19.43 17.41 -13.19
C GLY A 27 -17.94 17.29 -13.45
N ASN A 28 -17.10 17.98 -12.69
CA ASN A 28 -15.65 17.93 -12.71
C ASN A 28 -15.12 18.42 -11.36
N TRP A 29 -13.96 17.97 -10.92
CA TRP A 29 -13.34 18.42 -9.68
C TRP A 29 -13.02 19.91 -9.74
N GLN A 30 -13.67 20.68 -8.89
CA GLN A 30 -13.51 22.14 -8.79
C GLN A 30 -13.30 22.55 -7.33
N LEU A 31 -12.60 23.67 -7.14
CA LEU A 31 -12.39 24.25 -5.82
C LEU A 31 -13.59 25.08 -5.40
N TYR A 32 -14.00 24.93 -4.18
CA TYR A 32 -15.03 25.70 -3.52
C TYR A 32 -14.47 26.40 -2.28
N LEU A 33 -14.95 27.62 -2.02
CA LEU A 33 -14.72 28.33 -0.78
C LEU A 33 -16.05 28.45 -0.04
N ALA A 34 -16.06 28.03 1.21
CA ALA A 34 -17.19 28.23 2.13
C ALA A 34 -16.76 29.22 3.21
N LYS A 35 -17.49 30.32 3.40
CA LYS A 35 -17.18 31.40 4.36
C LYS A 35 -18.28 31.57 5.36
N ILE A 36 -17.90 31.80 6.62
CA ILE A 36 -18.82 32.24 7.66
C ILE A 36 -19.22 33.68 7.38
N ALA A 37 -20.51 33.92 7.05
CA ALA A 37 -20.99 35.22 6.62
C ALA A 37 -21.00 36.26 7.76
N ARG A 38 -21.40 35.88 8.96
CA ARG A 38 -21.55 36.74 10.10
C ARG A 38 -20.27 36.86 10.93
N LYS A 39 -19.84 38.09 11.22
CA LYS A 39 -18.58 38.37 11.94
C LYS A 39 -18.61 37.86 13.39
N GLU A 40 -19.78 37.91 14.03
CA GLU A 40 -20.01 37.50 15.40
C GLU A 40 -19.98 35.96 15.60
N GLU A 41 -20.08 35.17 14.53
CA GLU A 41 -20.03 33.72 14.58
C GLU A 41 -18.58 33.26 14.49
N ALA A 42 -18.12 32.56 15.53
CA ALA A 42 -16.71 32.25 15.71
C ALA A 42 -16.20 31.04 14.90
N ASN A 43 -17.07 30.09 14.55
CA ASN A 43 -16.67 28.81 13.94
C ASN A 43 -17.83 28.20 13.12
N PHE A 44 -17.50 27.28 12.23
CA PHE A 44 -18.44 26.59 11.34
C PHE A 44 -19.56 25.84 12.05
N PRO A 45 -19.33 25.07 13.15
CA PRO A 45 -20.40 24.37 13.86
C PRO A 45 -21.49 25.29 14.38
N ASN A 46 -21.18 26.53 14.69
CA ASN A 46 -22.11 27.51 15.24
C ASN A 46 -22.55 28.56 14.20
N ALA A 47 -22.08 28.44 12.95
CA ALA A 47 -22.45 29.36 11.88
C ALA A 47 -23.89 29.14 11.43
N THR A 48 -24.67 30.21 11.32
CA THR A 48 -26.05 30.18 10.85
C THR A 48 -26.17 30.42 9.36
N ILE A 49 -25.19 31.15 8.78
CA ILE A 49 -25.11 31.40 7.33
C ILE A 49 -23.69 31.12 6.87
N ILE A 50 -23.59 30.23 5.89
CA ILE A 50 -22.35 29.92 5.18
C ILE A 50 -22.55 30.32 3.72
N GLU A 51 -21.67 31.17 3.22
CA GLU A 51 -21.63 31.57 1.81
C GLU A 51 -20.64 30.68 1.06
N GLU A 52 -21.09 30.08 -0.05
CA GLU A 52 -20.24 29.26 -0.90
C GLU A 52 -20.03 29.91 -2.26
N GLU A 53 -18.79 29.83 -2.74
CA GLU A 53 -18.44 30.21 -4.11
C GLU A 53 -17.57 29.15 -4.77
N VAL A 54 -17.74 28.93 -6.09
CA VAL A 54 -16.81 28.14 -6.88
C VAL A 54 -15.62 29.00 -7.26
N LEU A 55 -14.42 28.53 -6.94
CA LEU A 55 -13.18 29.22 -7.27
C LEU A 55 -12.63 28.68 -8.60
N LEU A 56 -12.45 29.59 -9.61
CA LEU A 56 -11.89 29.24 -10.92
C LEU A 56 -12.70 28.14 -11.67
N PRO A 57 -14.00 28.35 -11.97
CA PRO A 57 -14.83 27.33 -12.58
C PRO A 57 -14.29 26.89 -13.95
N SER A 58 -14.25 25.58 -14.21
CA SER A 58 -13.85 24.96 -15.47
C SER A 58 -14.65 23.69 -15.74
N LYS A 59 -14.94 23.41 -17.00
CA LYS A 59 -15.57 22.15 -17.43
C LYS A 59 -14.58 21.08 -17.85
N THR A 60 -13.32 21.45 -18.07
CA THR A 60 -12.30 20.58 -18.65
C THR A 60 -11.12 20.32 -17.72
N VAL A 61 -10.80 21.26 -16.84
CA VAL A 61 -9.65 21.24 -15.96
C VAL A 61 -10.07 20.82 -14.55
N GLU A 62 -9.41 19.84 -13.99
CA GLU A 62 -9.60 19.37 -12.60
C GLU A 62 -8.72 20.14 -11.64
N ARG A 63 -9.25 20.45 -10.44
CA ARG A 63 -8.52 21.14 -9.37
C ARG A 63 -8.82 20.50 -8.03
N ASN A 64 -7.77 20.07 -7.34
CA ASN A 64 -7.86 19.33 -6.08
C ASN A 64 -6.80 19.79 -5.06
N TYR A 65 -6.91 19.28 -3.84
CA TYR A 65 -5.93 19.42 -2.75
C TYR A 65 -5.58 20.89 -2.43
N PRO A 66 -6.56 21.75 -2.12
CA PRO A 66 -6.29 23.15 -1.79
C PRO A 66 -5.50 23.30 -0.49
N GLN A 67 -4.59 24.31 -0.44
CA GLN A 67 -3.90 24.73 0.77
C GLN A 67 -3.76 26.26 0.79
N PHE A 68 -4.24 26.90 1.86
CA PHE A 68 -4.05 28.32 2.03
C PHE A 68 -2.57 28.67 2.26
N SER A 69 -2.13 29.82 1.73
CA SER A 69 -0.87 30.42 2.14
C SER A 69 -0.89 30.82 3.62
N PRO A 70 0.27 30.91 4.29
CA PRO A 70 0.33 31.30 5.71
C PRO A 70 -0.32 32.65 6.02
N ASP A 71 -0.36 33.58 5.07
CA ASP A 71 -0.99 34.90 5.17
C ASP A 71 -2.45 34.94 4.68
N ALA A 72 -3.02 33.81 4.31
CA ALA A 72 -4.39 33.63 3.78
C ALA A 72 -4.72 34.42 2.49
N LYS A 73 -3.74 34.99 1.79
CA LYS A 73 -4.00 35.74 0.57
C LYS A 73 -4.04 34.92 -0.69
N GLU A 74 -3.45 33.74 -0.65
CA GLU A 74 -3.31 32.84 -1.76
C GLU A 74 -3.80 31.44 -1.40
N LEU A 75 -4.17 30.67 -2.42
CA LEU A 75 -4.52 29.26 -2.31
C LEU A 75 -3.70 28.48 -3.33
N ALA A 76 -2.91 27.52 -2.87
CA ALA A 76 -2.26 26.54 -3.71
C ALA A 76 -3.19 25.37 -3.97
N PHE A 77 -3.05 24.71 -5.11
CA PHE A 77 -3.85 23.55 -5.49
C PHE A 77 -3.14 22.74 -6.58
N ILE A 78 -3.54 21.51 -6.76
CA ILE A 78 -3.07 20.67 -7.85
C ILE A 78 -4.07 20.72 -9.00
N GLU A 79 -3.58 21.05 -10.21
CA GLU A 79 -4.34 21.09 -11.44
C GLU A 79 -4.00 19.88 -12.32
N ASP A 80 -5.06 19.22 -12.86
CA ASP A 80 -4.98 18.02 -13.69
C ASP A 80 -4.04 16.94 -13.10
N ARG A 81 -3.99 16.87 -11.77
CA ARG A 81 -3.19 15.90 -10.98
C ARG A 81 -1.68 16.08 -11.04
N MET A 82 -1.14 16.91 -11.91
CA MET A 82 0.29 17.02 -12.20
C MET A 82 0.92 18.35 -11.83
N ARG A 83 0.15 19.46 -11.92
CA ARG A 83 0.71 20.80 -11.81
C ARG A 83 0.35 21.43 -10.47
N LEU A 84 1.35 21.91 -9.76
CA LEU A 84 1.12 22.78 -8.61
C LEU A 84 0.87 24.21 -9.10
N MET A 85 -0.28 24.75 -8.74
CA MET A 85 -0.76 26.07 -9.11
C MET A 85 -1.04 26.89 -7.87
N VAL A 86 -1.02 28.21 -8.01
CA VAL A 86 -1.42 29.14 -6.95
C VAL A 86 -2.35 30.21 -7.52
N VAL A 87 -3.44 30.48 -6.80
CA VAL A 87 -4.36 31.59 -7.11
C VAL A 87 -4.32 32.64 -6.01
N ASN A 88 -4.23 33.90 -6.39
CA ASN A 88 -4.45 35.00 -5.48
C ASN A 88 -5.96 35.18 -5.26
N LEU A 89 -6.40 35.12 -4.00
CA LEU A 89 -7.83 35.06 -3.66
C LEU A 89 -8.59 36.38 -3.92
N GLU A 90 -7.90 37.50 -3.89
CA GLU A 90 -8.49 38.82 -4.19
C GLU A 90 -8.58 39.06 -5.71
N THR A 91 -7.45 38.94 -6.41
CA THR A 91 -7.35 39.26 -7.84
C THR A 91 -7.78 38.15 -8.77
N LYS A 92 -7.95 36.94 -8.24
CA LYS A 92 -8.22 35.66 -8.97
C LYS A 92 -7.14 35.33 -10.03
N LYS A 93 -5.98 35.99 -9.99
CA LYS A 93 -4.85 35.65 -10.88
C LYS A 93 -4.22 34.32 -10.46
N VAL A 94 -3.99 33.47 -11.45
CA VAL A 94 -3.37 32.14 -11.27
C VAL A 94 -1.94 32.21 -11.79
N ARG A 95 -1.02 31.56 -11.07
CA ARG A 95 0.35 31.27 -11.51
C ARG A 95 0.66 29.79 -11.40
N GLN A 96 1.50 29.31 -12.29
CA GLN A 96 2.00 27.94 -12.27
C GLN A 96 3.29 27.88 -11.44
N VAL A 97 3.40 26.87 -10.56
CA VAL A 97 4.59 26.61 -9.76
C VAL A 97 5.40 25.47 -10.37
N THR A 98 4.75 24.37 -10.78
CA THR A 98 5.39 23.26 -11.49
C THR A 98 4.74 22.99 -12.83
N ASP A 99 5.50 22.53 -13.81
CA ASP A 99 5.02 22.31 -15.19
C ASP A 99 4.30 20.98 -15.42
N GLY A 100 4.31 20.09 -14.40
CA GLY A 100 3.71 18.76 -14.48
C GLY A 100 4.62 17.67 -15.05
N SER A 101 5.85 17.99 -15.45
CA SER A 101 6.80 17.02 -16.02
C SER A 101 7.30 15.99 -15.01
N THR A 102 7.14 16.25 -13.72
CA THR A 102 7.64 15.44 -12.61
C THR A 102 6.56 14.62 -11.90
N TRP A 103 5.37 14.54 -12.49
CA TRP A 103 4.27 13.71 -11.99
C TRP A 103 3.39 13.22 -13.14
N TYR A 104 2.42 12.34 -12.87
CA TYR A 104 1.58 11.72 -13.89
C TYR A 104 0.11 12.06 -13.71
N SER A 105 -0.58 12.35 -14.80
CA SER A 105 -2.04 12.59 -14.81
C SER A 105 -2.85 11.35 -14.38
N THR A 106 -2.26 10.17 -14.53
CA THR A 106 -2.89 8.89 -14.16
C THR A 106 -2.81 8.60 -12.66
N ALA A 107 -1.84 9.17 -11.96
CA ALA A 107 -1.72 9.07 -10.51
C ALA A 107 -2.73 9.97 -9.78
N GLY A 108 -2.89 9.78 -8.47
CA GLY A 108 -3.48 10.81 -7.60
C GLY A 108 -2.60 12.06 -7.52
N GLY A 109 -3.01 13.05 -6.75
CA GLY A 109 -2.14 14.19 -6.45
C GLY A 109 -0.85 13.78 -5.72
N PHE A 110 0.05 14.70 -5.56
CA PHE A 110 1.30 14.52 -4.82
C PHE A 110 1.31 15.36 -3.55
N ASP A 111 2.10 14.94 -2.57
CA ASP A 111 2.27 15.68 -1.32
C ASP A 111 3.00 17.00 -1.58
N TYR A 112 2.50 18.09 -1.04
CA TYR A 112 3.16 19.38 -1.05
C TYR A 112 2.77 20.21 0.17
N SER A 113 3.59 21.18 0.57
CA SER A 113 3.22 22.14 1.61
C SER A 113 3.96 23.47 1.46
N TRP A 114 3.28 24.56 1.85
CA TRP A 114 3.86 25.88 1.97
C TRP A 114 4.92 25.94 3.06
N SER A 115 6.02 26.66 2.80
CA SER A 115 6.90 27.10 3.88
C SER A 115 6.20 28.10 4.81
N PRO A 116 6.57 28.18 6.11
CA PRO A 116 5.99 29.11 7.05
C PRO A 116 6.07 30.60 6.63
N ASP A 117 7.08 30.96 5.85
CA ASP A 117 7.26 32.33 5.30
C ASP A 117 6.52 32.55 3.97
N GLY A 118 5.87 31.53 3.42
CA GLY A 118 5.13 31.59 2.16
C GLY A 118 5.97 31.74 0.90
N LYS A 119 7.30 31.56 0.98
CA LYS A 119 8.21 31.78 -0.16
C LYS A 119 8.57 30.54 -0.93
N TRP A 120 8.36 29.34 -0.33
CA TRP A 120 8.75 28.06 -0.87
C TRP A 120 7.63 27.03 -0.76
N PHE A 121 7.74 25.99 -1.60
CA PHE A 121 7.03 24.73 -1.43
C PHE A 121 8.03 23.61 -1.26
N THR A 122 7.77 22.70 -0.32
CA THR A 122 8.30 21.34 -0.38
C THR A 122 7.27 20.46 -1.05
N LEU A 123 7.73 19.47 -1.82
CA LEU A 123 6.84 18.56 -2.53
C LEU A 123 7.50 17.20 -2.80
N ARG A 124 6.66 16.19 -3.00
CA ARG A 124 7.06 14.91 -3.53
C ARG A 124 7.07 14.96 -5.06
N PHE A 125 8.13 14.45 -5.71
CA PHE A 125 8.21 14.43 -7.16
C PHE A 125 8.98 13.21 -7.68
N ILE A 126 8.82 12.89 -8.96
CA ILE A 126 9.56 11.83 -9.65
C ILE A 126 10.46 12.50 -10.69
N GLY A 127 11.76 12.45 -10.44
CA GLY A 127 12.77 12.98 -11.34
C GLY A 127 13.31 11.94 -12.31
N ASN A 128 13.90 12.39 -13.43
CA ASN A 128 14.71 11.57 -14.35
C ASN A 128 14.04 10.29 -14.87
N LYS A 129 12.69 10.27 -15.00
CA LYS A 129 11.93 9.09 -15.42
C LYS A 129 12.14 7.86 -14.53
N HIS A 130 12.37 8.06 -13.24
CA HIS A 130 12.69 7.01 -12.29
C HIS A 130 11.49 6.51 -11.49
N ASP A 131 10.30 6.41 -12.11
CA ASP A 131 9.14 5.75 -11.50
C ASP A 131 9.44 4.27 -11.14
N PRO A 132 9.07 3.77 -9.95
CA PRO A 132 8.19 4.37 -8.93
C PRO A 132 8.90 5.14 -7.81
N TYR A 133 10.19 5.40 -7.95
CA TYR A 133 10.97 6.04 -6.89
C TYR A 133 10.76 7.56 -6.91
N SER A 134 10.37 8.11 -5.77
CA SER A 134 10.13 9.54 -5.60
C SER A 134 11.14 10.17 -4.66
N ASP A 135 11.45 11.42 -4.91
CA ASP A 135 12.30 12.28 -4.09
C ASP A 135 11.50 13.42 -3.44
N ILE A 136 12.13 14.11 -2.48
CA ILE A 136 11.62 15.35 -1.89
C ILE A 136 12.27 16.52 -2.61
N GLY A 137 11.44 17.44 -3.08
CA GLY A 137 11.82 18.65 -3.80
C GLY A 137 11.54 19.92 -3.02
N LEU A 138 12.26 20.96 -3.38
CA LEU A 138 12.07 22.33 -2.97
C LEU A 138 11.88 23.21 -4.22
N VAL A 139 10.87 24.04 -4.24
CA VAL A 139 10.62 25.00 -5.34
C VAL A 139 10.16 26.33 -4.80
N SER A 140 10.55 27.43 -5.47
CA SER A 140 10.06 28.77 -5.12
C SER A 140 8.53 28.83 -5.27
N ALA A 141 7.86 29.54 -4.36
CA ALA A 141 6.43 29.82 -4.48
C ALA A 141 6.05 30.64 -5.72
N GLN A 142 7.03 31.26 -6.37
CA GLN A 142 6.84 31.95 -7.64
C GLN A 142 7.01 31.03 -8.86
N GLY A 143 7.35 29.76 -8.62
CA GLY A 143 7.64 28.77 -9.66
C GLY A 143 9.12 28.71 -10.02
N GLY A 144 9.45 27.78 -10.89
CA GLY A 144 10.80 27.54 -11.35
C GLY A 144 11.22 26.06 -11.28
N GLU A 145 12.52 25.83 -11.30
CA GLU A 145 13.10 24.47 -11.24
C GLU A 145 12.95 23.88 -9.84
N ILE A 146 12.61 22.60 -9.77
CA ILE A 146 12.54 21.83 -8.53
C ILE A 146 13.97 21.41 -8.15
N THR A 147 14.45 21.89 -7.01
CA THR A 147 15.72 21.39 -6.43
C THR A 147 15.46 20.07 -5.71
N ASN A 148 16.15 19.00 -6.13
CA ASN A 148 16.08 17.70 -5.48
C ASN A 148 16.85 17.71 -4.16
N LEU A 149 16.16 17.52 -3.03
CA LEU A 149 16.75 17.54 -1.70
C LEU A 149 17.34 16.18 -1.30
N THR A 150 16.70 15.09 -1.70
CA THR A 150 17.08 13.73 -1.28
C THR A 150 17.98 13.03 -2.28
N ASN A 151 17.74 13.20 -3.57
CA ASN A 151 18.53 12.71 -4.70
C ASN A 151 19.06 11.29 -4.48
N SER A 152 18.15 10.37 -4.20
CA SER A 152 18.50 8.99 -3.86
C SER A 152 17.75 7.99 -4.75
N GLY A 153 18.26 6.76 -4.84
CA GLY A 153 17.57 5.66 -5.52
C GLY A 153 16.50 4.98 -4.64
N TYR A 154 16.08 5.63 -3.56
CA TYR A 154 15.09 5.13 -2.61
C TYR A 154 13.89 6.06 -2.57
N THR A 155 12.71 5.51 -2.35
CA THR A 155 11.49 6.30 -2.22
C THR A 155 11.52 7.17 -0.97
N SER A 156 11.22 8.46 -1.15
CA SER A 156 11.03 9.45 -0.08
C SER A 156 9.66 10.09 -0.26
N ILE A 157 8.89 10.23 0.83
CA ILE A 157 7.48 10.67 0.82
C ILE A 157 7.16 11.58 2.01
N SER A 158 5.97 12.19 1.97
CA SER A 158 5.35 12.93 3.08
C SER A 158 6.21 14.08 3.63
N PRO A 159 6.70 15.00 2.79
CA PRO A 159 7.50 16.13 3.25
C PRO A 159 6.66 17.14 4.05
N GLN A 160 7.17 17.57 5.20
CA GLN A 160 6.53 18.55 6.08
C GLN A 160 7.55 19.56 6.59
N TRP A 161 7.22 20.85 6.55
CA TRP A 161 8.04 21.89 7.18
C TRP A 161 7.97 21.76 8.70
N VAL A 162 9.12 21.77 9.34
CA VAL A 162 9.26 21.69 10.80
C VAL A 162 10.32 22.68 11.29
N LEU A 163 10.44 22.85 12.62
CA LEU A 163 11.45 23.73 13.25
C LEU A 163 11.39 25.17 12.71
N ASP A 164 10.18 25.73 12.64
CA ASP A 164 9.92 27.09 12.11
C ASP A 164 10.48 27.32 10.69
N GLY A 165 10.46 26.27 9.86
CA GLY A 165 10.95 26.30 8.47
C GLY A 165 12.46 26.00 8.31
N ASN A 166 13.17 25.70 9.38
CA ASN A 166 14.59 25.40 9.30
C ASN A 166 14.89 23.97 8.83
N ALA A 167 13.89 23.08 8.79
CA ALA A 167 14.02 21.72 8.28
C ALA A 167 12.72 21.20 7.65
N ILE A 168 12.88 20.16 6.85
CA ILE A 168 11.79 19.35 6.30
C ILE A 168 11.88 17.95 6.90
N LEU A 169 10.81 17.50 7.55
CA LEU A 169 10.61 16.12 7.97
C LEU A 169 10.04 15.32 6.81
N PHE A 170 10.58 14.13 6.57
CA PHE A 170 10.08 13.21 5.55
C PHE A 170 10.33 11.76 5.97
N THR A 171 9.71 10.81 5.28
CA THR A 171 9.96 9.38 5.48
C THR A 171 10.62 8.78 4.25
N THR A 172 11.49 7.78 4.45
CA THR A 172 12.22 7.11 3.36
C THR A 172 12.53 5.66 3.69
N GLU A 173 12.62 4.83 2.65
CA GLU A 173 13.04 3.42 2.74
C GLU A 173 14.56 3.22 2.70
N ARG A 174 15.36 4.29 2.75
CA ARG A 174 16.81 4.26 2.48
C ARG A 174 17.60 3.32 3.39
N TYR A 175 17.22 3.19 4.65
CA TYR A 175 17.92 2.38 5.66
C TYR A 175 17.15 1.14 6.09
N GLY A 176 15.88 1.07 5.74
CA GLY A 176 15.01 -0.04 6.06
C GLY A 176 15.26 -1.26 5.20
N MET A 177 14.70 -2.39 5.63
CA MET A 177 14.67 -3.58 4.79
C MET A 177 13.76 -3.27 3.60
N ARG A 178 14.35 -3.24 2.40
CA ARG A 178 13.61 -3.06 1.17
C ARG A 178 12.85 -4.33 0.84
N ALA A 179 11.56 -4.21 0.60
CA ALA A 179 10.78 -5.29 0.04
C ALA A 179 11.17 -5.55 -1.42
N HIS A 180 11.27 -6.81 -1.77
CA HIS A 180 11.25 -7.22 -3.17
C HIS A 180 9.84 -6.98 -3.69
N ALA A 181 9.65 -6.54 -4.90
CA ALA A 181 8.38 -6.09 -5.48
C ALA A 181 8.12 -4.57 -5.41
N SER A 182 9.10 -3.77 -5.08
CA SER A 182 9.07 -2.29 -5.14
C SER A 182 8.07 -1.59 -4.22
N TRP A 183 7.50 -2.28 -3.23
CA TRP A 183 6.63 -1.70 -2.20
C TRP A 183 6.66 -2.52 -0.91
N GLY A 184 6.19 -1.91 0.18
CA GLY A 184 6.15 -2.56 1.50
C GLY A 184 7.48 -2.53 2.24
N SER A 185 8.38 -1.61 1.88
CA SER A 185 9.65 -1.43 2.56
C SER A 185 9.48 -0.85 3.96
N LEU A 186 10.42 -1.16 4.85
CA LEU A 186 10.48 -0.48 6.14
C LEU A 186 11.04 0.93 5.98
N ASN A 187 10.46 1.89 6.66
CA ASN A 187 10.75 3.31 6.54
C ASN A 187 11.40 3.89 7.79
N ASP A 188 12.03 5.03 7.60
CA ASP A 188 12.64 5.86 8.63
C ASP A 188 12.14 7.30 8.53
N ALA A 189 11.99 7.96 9.66
CA ALA A 189 11.82 9.41 9.72
C ALA A 189 13.18 10.11 9.58
N MET A 190 13.24 11.09 8.69
CA MET A 190 14.44 11.84 8.35
C MET A 190 14.18 13.34 8.41
N LEU A 191 15.23 14.12 8.66
CA LEU A 191 15.23 15.57 8.49
C LEU A 191 16.24 15.98 7.42
N VAL A 192 15.88 16.96 6.60
CA VAL A 192 16.82 17.75 5.80
C VAL A 192 16.78 19.19 6.28
N PHE A 193 17.93 19.75 6.61
CA PHE A 193 18.06 21.12 7.15
C PHE A 193 18.30 22.13 6.04
N MET A 194 17.60 23.26 6.12
CA MET A 194 17.67 24.31 5.11
C MET A 194 18.98 25.10 5.17
N ASN A 195 19.63 25.18 6.33
CA ASN A 195 20.88 25.90 6.50
C ASN A 195 21.81 25.19 7.48
N GLN A 196 23.11 25.57 7.46
CA GLN A 196 24.15 24.92 8.26
C GLN A 196 23.96 25.18 9.76
N ASP A 197 23.58 26.40 10.14
CA ASP A 197 23.40 26.77 11.57
C ASP A 197 22.33 25.90 12.26
N ALA A 198 21.18 25.73 11.61
CA ALA A 198 20.11 24.86 12.10
C ALA A 198 20.54 23.39 12.21
N TYR A 199 21.33 22.91 11.25
CA TYR A 199 21.89 21.56 11.26
C TYR A 199 22.85 21.34 12.43
N ASP A 200 23.79 22.28 12.62
CA ASP A 200 24.79 22.20 13.69
C ASP A 200 24.12 22.30 15.06
N LYS A 201 23.19 23.24 15.26
CA LYS A 201 22.41 23.40 16.48
C LYS A 201 21.60 22.15 16.83
N PHE A 202 21.00 21.51 15.84
CA PHE A 202 20.21 20.29 16.08
C PHE A 202 21.10 19.11 16.52
N ARG A 203 22.33 19.06 16.09
CA ARG A 203 23.29 17.97 16.42
C ARG A 203 23.99 18.12 17.76
N LEU A 204 23.86 19.25 18.44
CA LEU A 204 24.48 19.45 19.75
C LEU A 204 24.07 18.35 20.74
N SER A 205 24.97 17.99 21.65
CA SER A 205 24.64 17.17 22.80
C SER A 205 23.55 17.84 23.64
N LYS A 206 22.94 17.09 24.54
CA LYS A 206 21.92 17.68 25.44
C LYS A 206 22.51 18.81 26.26
N GLU A 207 23.70 18.60 26.80
CA GLU A 207 24.42 19.55 27.66
C GLU A 207 24.80 20.82 26.87
N ASP A 208 25.37 20.66 25.68
CA ASP A 208 25.76 21.80 24.82
C ASP A 208 24.54 22.60 24.35
N TYR A 209 23.43 21.91 24.06
CA TYR A 209 22.19 22.56 23.65
C TYR A 209 21.55 23.36 24.79
N GLU A 210 21.54 22.83 26.02
CA GLU A 210 21.06 23.55 27.20
C GLU A 210 21.94 24.78 27.48
N LEU A 211 23.25 24.64 27.41
CA LEU A 211 24.18 25.75 27.55
C LEU A 211 23.96 26.84 26.49
N GLN A 212 23.76 26.44 25.25
CA GLN A 212 23.47 27.41 24.18
C GLN A 212 22.15 28.14 24.40
N LYS A 213 21.10 27.45 24.90
CA LYS A 213 19.82 28.09 25.26
C LYS A 213 19.99 29.13 26.39
N GLU A 214 20.81 28.83 27.39
CA GLU A 214 21.11 29.77 28.48
C GLU A 214 21.84 31.00 27.95
N LEU A 215 22.86 30.82 27.12
CA LEU A 215 23.61 31.93 26.51
C LEU A 215 22.71 32.79 25.60
N GLU A 216 21.83 32.20 24.80
CA GLU A 216 20.86 32.93 23.98
C GLU A 216 19.84 33.72 24.82
N LYS A 217 19.46 33.21 26.01
CA LYS A 217 18.57 33.89 26.94
C LYS A 217 19.28 35.10 27.58
N GLU A 218 20.50 34.92 28.07
CA GLU A 218 21.32 36.00 28.61
C GLU A 218 21.56 37.12 27.61
N GLN A 219 21.87 36.78 26.33
CA GLN A 219 22.03 37.76 25.27
C GLN A 219 20.76 38.56 24.98
N LYS A 220 19.58 37.94 25.07
CA LYS A 220 18.30 38.62 24.90
C LYS A 220 17.97 39.54 26.10
N GLU A 221 18.30 39.15 27.28
CA GLU A 221 18.14 39.97 28.51
C GLU A 221 19.07 41.17 28.46
N VAL A 222 20.32 41.01 28.07
CA VAL A 222 21.30 42.12 27.89
C VAL A 222 20.90 43.06 26.75
N ALA A 223 20.27 42.53 25.67
CA ALA A 223 19.78 43.37 24.55
C ALA A 223 18.48 44.11 24.93
N GLY A 224 17.62 43.51 25.78
CA GLY A 224 16.38 44.12 26.27
C GLY A 224 16.59 45.24 27.28
N ASP A 225 17.66 45.21 28.10
CA ASP A 225 17.97 46.24 29.12
C ASP A 225 18.49 47.58 28.54
N LYS A 226 18.65 47.69 27.22
CA LYS A 226 19.01 48.94 26.52
C LYS A 226 17.84 49.76 25.98
N THR A 227 16.59 49.32 26.19
CA THR A 227 15.41 50.02 25.65
C THR A 227 14.24 49.98 26.63
N ASP A 228 14.38 50.41 27.91
CA ASP A 228 13.21 50.83 28.65
C ASP A 228 13.58 51.61 29.89
N ASP A 229 13.67 52.93 29.75
CA ASP A 229 13.27 53.93 30.70
C ASP A 229 12.20 54.80 30.02
N LYS A 230 10.94 54.39 30.10
CA LYS A 230 9.72 55.24 30.18
C LYS A 230 8.45 54.48 29.72
N LYS A 231 7.50 54.50 30.72
CA LYS A 231 6.05 54.30 30.57
C LYS A 231 5.49 52.89 30.79
N LYS A 232 5.23 52.57 32.06
CA LYS A 232 4.06 51.80 32.47
C LYS A 232 2.82 52.66 32.31
N GLU A 233 1.91 52.22 31.46
CA GLU A 233 0.48 52.46 31.55
C GLU A 233 -0.25 51.40 30.68
N ASP A 234 -1.27 50.83 31.30
CA ASP A 234 -2.18 49.79 30.86
C ASP A 234 -2.53 49.76 29.38
N LYS A 235 -2.30 48.66 28.70
CA LYS A 235 -3.12 48.20 27.57
C LYS A 235 -3.16 46.67 27.51
N ALA A 236 -4.41 46.19 27.56
CA ALA A 236 -4.75 44.80 27.33
C ALA A 236 -4.19 44.22 26.02
N ASP A 237 -3.84 42.94 26.06
CA ASP A 237 -3.29 42.13 25.03
C ASP A 237 -3.95 42.30 23.62
N GLU A 238 -3.35 43.07 22.74
CA GLU A 238 -3.36 42.80 21.32
C GLU A 238 -2.03 42.09 20.97
N LYS A 239 -2.04 40.76 20.88
CA LYS A 239 -0.96 40.02 20.24
C LYS A 239 -0.90 40.46 18.78
N LYS A 240 0.04 41.36 18.45
CA LYS A 240 0.44 41.59 17.07
C LYS A 240 0.99 40.26 16.54
N ASP A 241 0.35 39.73 15.50
CA ASP A 241 0.90 38.63 14.70
C ASP A 241 2.27 39.07 14.16
N GLU A 242 3.35 38.60 14.78
CA GLU A 242 4.70 38.79 14.24
C GLU A 242 4.75 38.05 12.89
N LYS A 243 5.11 38.75 11.84
CA LYS A 243 5.33 38.14 10.52
C LYS A 243 6.36 37.03 10.67
N PRO A 244 6.13 35.85 10.08
CA PRO A 244 7.11 34.77 10.06
C PRO A 244 8.46 35.32 9.55
N LYS A 245 9.55 34.92 10.22
CA LYS A 245 10.91 35.28 9.76
C LYS A 245 11.18 34.60 8.42
N ASP A 246 11.89 35.30 7.56
CA ASP A 246 12.36 34.74 6.29
C ASP A 246 13.23 33.50 6.55
N ILE A 247 12.93 32.43 5.84
CA ILE A 247 13.69 31.18 5.94
C ILE A 247 14.98 31.32 5.14
N VAL A 248 16.11 31.01 5.75
CA VAL A 248 17.41 30.96 5.08
C VAL A 248 17.57 29.58 4.43
N VAL A 249 17.67 29.56 3.10
CA VAL A 249 17.85 28.34 2.31
C VAL A 249 19.25 28.33 1.68
N GLU A 250 20.09 27.42 2.10
CA GLU A 250 21.43 27.17 1.57
C GLU A 250 21.41 25.88 0.74
N LEU A 251 21.27 25.98 -0.57
CA LEU A 251 21.15 24.81 -1.46
C LEU A 251 22.48 24.03 -1.59
N LYS A 252 23.60 24.74 -1.53
CA LYS A 252 24.92 24.08 -1.62
C LYS A 252 25.13 23.15 -0.41
N GLY A 253 25.39 21.87 -0.67
CA GLY A 253 25.64 20.87 0.37
C GLY A 253 24.38 20.48 1.17
N ILE A 254 23.18 20.75 0.67
CA ILE A 254 21.93 20.46 1.40
C ILE A 254 21.76 18.95 1.68
N GLN A 255 22.26 18.09 0.80
CA GLN A 255 22.20 16.63 0.96
C GLN A 255 23.11 16.13 2.08
N ASP A 256 24.16 16.88 2.45
CA ASP A 256 25.04 16.58 3.58
C ASP A 256 24.38 16.93 4.93
N ARG A 257 23.29 17.68 4.90
CA ARG A 257 22.50 18.10 6.07
C ARG A 257 21.25 17.25 6.27
N ILE A 258 21.31 15.99 5.88
CA ILE A 258 20.23 15.01 6.09
C ILE A 258 20.55 14.17 7.33
N LEU A 259 19.60 14.05 8.26
CA LEU A 259 19.74 13.23 9.47
C LEU A 259 18.63 12.18 9.56
N ARG A 260 19.03 10.95 9.89
CA ARG A 260 18.12 9.90 10.29
C ARG A 260 17.72 10.10 11.75
N LEU A 261 16.42 10.10 12.03
CA LEU A 261 15.88 10.25 13.38
C LEU A 261 15.62 8.90 14.05
N THR A 262 14.90 8.01 13.38
CA THR A 262 14.52 6.72 13.96
C THR A 262 15.71 5.76 14.04
N PRO A 263 15.95 5.11 15.20
CA PRO A 263 17.04 4.16 15.35
C PRO A 263 16.81 2.85 14.61
N ASN A 264 15.52 2.46 14.50
CA ASN A 264 15.08 1.24 13.83
C ASN A 264 14.07 1.59 12.75
N SER A 265 14.26 1.02 11.57
CA SER A 265 13.28 1.09 10.48
C SER A 265 12.06 0.25 10.81
N SER A 266 10.88 0.69 10.37
CA SER A 266 9.63 0.01 10.65
C SER A 266 8.58 0.28 9.55
N GLU A 267 7.50 -0.45 9.55
CA GLU A 267 6.31 -0.05 8.83
C GLU A 267 5.76 1.20 9.52
N MET A 268 6.06 2.37 8.93
CA MET A 268 5.80 3.67 9.53
C MET A 268 4.56 4.31 8.92
N GLY A 269 3.66 4.80 9.78
CA GLY A 269 2.59 5.70 9.41
C GLY A 269 3.06 7.17 9.38
N SER A 270 2.28 8.09 9.92
CA SER A 270 2.69 9.49 9.99
C SER A 270 3.68 9.75 11.14
N ALA A 271 4.46 10.82 11.00
CA ALA A 271 5.42 11.29 11.99
C ALA A 271 5.31 12.81 12.18
N VAL A 272 5.49 13.31 13.41
CA VAL A 272 5.42 14.73 13.76
C VAL A 272 6.51 15.05 14.79
N ILE A 273 7.16 16.19 14.64
CA ILE A 273 8.13 16.71 15.63
C ILE A 273 7.46 17.79 16.49
N SER A 274 7.66 17.72 17.80
CA SER A 274 7.22 18.78 18.73
C SER A 274 7.79 20.15 18.34
N LYS A 275 7.06 21.22 18.63
CA LYS A 275 7.50 22.59 18.28
C LYS A 275 8.89 22.98 18.78
N ASN A 276 9.27 22.48 19.96
CA ASN A 276 10.60 22.72 20.53
C ASN A 276 11.71 21.89 19.86
N GLY A 277 11.38 21.00 18.92
CA GLY A 277 12.34 20.16 18.21
C GLY A 277 12.97 19.03 19.03
N GLU A 278 12.43 18.72 20.22
CA GLU A 278 13.06 17.76 21.14
C GLU A 278 12.42 16.36 21.10
N THR A 279 11.21 16.25 20.56
CA THR A 279 10.47 14.99 20.55
C THR A 279 9.91 14.67 19.18
N LEU A 280 10.14 13.44 18.72
CA LEU A 280 9.47 12.84 17.57
C LEU A 280 8.33 11.97 18.08
N TYR A 281 7.12 12.18 17.57
CA TYR A 281 5.98 11.27 17.69
C TYR A 281 5.76 10.60 16.34
N TYR A 282 5.56 9.29 16.33
CA TYR A 282 5.34 8.56 15.07
C TYR A 282 4.51 7.31 15.30
N PHE A 283 3.71 6.98 14.32
CA PHE A 283 3.04 5.69 14.26
C PHE A 283 3.93 4.65 13.63
N SER A 284 4.01 3.48 14.26
CA SER A 284 4.77 2.35 13.73
C SER A 284 4.08 1.03 14.07
N ALA A 285 4.07 0.12 13.10
CA ALA A 285 3.67 -1.27 13.25
C ALA A 285 4.90 -2.16 13.42
N PHE A 286 5.50 -2.16 14.61
CA PHE A 286 6.58 -3.09 14.95
C PHE A 286 6.09 -4.54 15.15
N GLU A 287 4.80 -4.69 15.45
CA GLU A 287 4.10 -5.97 15.51
C GLU A 287 3.15 -6.06 14.31
N ASP A 288 1.86 -6.29 14.52
CA ASP A 288 0.88 -6.45 13.43
C ASP A 288 0.15 -5.16 13.07
N LYS A 289 0.13 -4.16 13.95
CA LYS A 289 -0.70 -2.95 13.83
C LYS A 289 0.03 -1.71 14.34
N TYR A 290 -0.49 -0.55 13.92
CA TYR A 290 0.09 0.73 14.30
C TYR A 290 -0.21 1.09 15.76
N ASP A 291 0.85 1.44 16.47
CA ASP A 291 0.84 2.03 17.80
C ASP A 291 1.58 3.36 17.78
N LEU A 292 1.28 4.24 18.76
CA LEU A 292 1.93 5.54 18.88
C LEU A 292 3.22 5.43 19.70
N TRP A 293 4.32 5.81 19.07
CA TRP A 293 5.66 5.82 19.65
C TRP A 293 6.15 7.25 19.87
N LYS A 294 7.00 7.43 20.86
CA LYS A 294 7.67 8.68 21.19
C LYS A 294 9.17 8.46 21.24
N MET A 295 9.94 9.39 20.66
CA MET A 295 11.39 9.41 20.74
C MET A 295 11.88 10.76 21.25
N ASP A 296 12.69 10.76 22.30
CA ASP A 296 13.49 11.91 22.73
C ASP A 296 14.68 12.06 21.78
N LEU A 297 14.70 13.15 21.03
CA LEU A 297 15.70 13.37 19.97
C LEU A 297 17.08 13.72 20.52
N ARG A 298 17.18 14.17 21.76
CA ARG A 298 18.47 14.49 22.41
C ARG A 298 19.09 13.29 23.09
N LYS A 299 18.28 12.53 23.83
CA LYS A 299 18.72 11.29 24.49
C LYS A 299 18.77 10.09 23.58
N LYS A 300 18.11 10.17 22.40
CA LYS A 300 17.91 9.07 21.46
C LYS A 300 17.19 7.85 22.07
N GLU A 301 16.28 8.12 22.99
CA GLU A 301 15.47 7.11 23.67
C GLU A 301 14.10 7.00 23.02
N THR A 302 13.70 5.79 22.66
CA THR A 302 12.41 5.49 22.08
C THR A 302 11.55 4.68 23.05
N LYS A 303 10.27 5.01 23.16
CA LYS A 303 9.31 4.24 23.95
C LYS A 303 7.94 4.17 23.28
N LEU A 304 7.23 3.06 23.51
CA LEU A 304 5.82 2.96 23.22
C LEU A 304 5.07 3.97 24.12
N LEU A 305 4.33 4.88 23.49
CA LEU A 305 3.56 5.87 24.24
C LEU A 305 2.12 5.38 24.49
N HIS A 306 1.43 4.97 23.42
CA HIS A 306 0.08 4.43 23.51
C HIS A 306 -0.11 3.26 22.56
N LYS A 307 -0.68 2.16 23.08
CA LYS A 307 -1.10 1.03 22.29
C LYS A 307 -2.44 1.34 21.62
N MET A 308 -2.41 1.63 20.31
CA MET A 308 -3.57 2.03 19.52
C MET A 308 -4.19 0.84 18.78
N ASN A 309 -3.36 -0.14 18.40
CA ASN A 309 -3.76 -1.37 17.73
C ASN A 309 -4.65 -1.12 16.49
N THR A 310 -4.30 -0.13 15.68
CA THR A 310 -5.10 0.30 14.51
C THR A 310 -4.52 -0.18 13.17
N GLY A 311 -5.37 -0.47 12.19
CA GLY A 311 -4.95 -0.96 10.87
C GLY A 311 -4.32 0.10 9.98
N TRP A 312 -4.60 1.38 10.22
CA TRP A 312 -3.93 2.54 9.64
C TRP A 312 -3.93 3.68 10.64
N ALA A 313 -3.03 4.62 10.48
CA ALA A 313 -2.90 5.73 11.41
C ALA A 313 -2.37 6.99 10.74
N ASN A 314 -2.94 8.12 11.13
CA ASN A 314 -2.45 9.46 10.78
C ASN A 314 -2.50 10.36 12.00
N MET A 315 -1.69 11.42 12.03
CA MET A 315 -1.68 12.41 13.09
C MET A 315 -1.42 13.81 12.57
N GLU A 316 -1.98 14.77 13.30
CA GLU A 316 -1.77 16.19 13.03
C GLU A 316 -1.64 16.96 14.36
N MET A 317 -0.67 17.87 14.44
CA MET A 317 -0.44 18.70 15.59
C MET A 317 -1.16 20.03 15.41
N ASP A 318 -1.78 20.56 16.46
CA ASP A 318 -2.38 21.89 16.41
C ASP A 318 -1.32 23.00 16.23
N LYS A 319 -1.76 24.16 15.76
CA LYS A 319 -0.90 25.31 15.46
C LYS A 319 -0.08 25.77 16.68
N GLU A 320 -0.62 25.63 17.87
CA GLU A 320 0.04 25.97 19.14
C GLU A 320 1.05 24.90 19.61
N GLY A 321 1.01 23.67 19.06
CA GLY A 321 1.82 22.53 19.50
C GLY A 321 1.40 22.01 20.87
N LYS A 322 0.14 22.21 21.27
CA LYS A 322 -0.41 21.77 22.56
C LYS A 322 -1.16 20.46 22.48
N ASN A 323 -1.74 20.17 21.33
CA ASN A 323 -2.52 18.96 21.10
C ASN A 323 -2.05 18.22 19.85
N LEU A 324 -2.08 16.89 19.92
CA LEU A 324 -1.88 16.00 18.80
C LEU A 324 -3.19 15.27 18.52
N PHE A 325 -3.73 15.42 17.31
CA PHE A 325 -4.91 14.70 16.85
C PHE A 325 -4.49 13.40 16.19
N LEU A 326 -5.10 12.31 16.61
CA LEU A 326 -4.77 10.95 16.19
C LEU A 326 -5.98 10.35 15.48
N LEU A 327 -5.78 9.90 14.26
CA LEU A 327 -6.78 9.21 13.44
C LEU A 327 -6.38 7.76 13.24
N GLY A 328 -7.30 6.85 13.40
CA GLY A 328 -7.12 5.43 13.16
C GLY A 328 -8.37 4.82 12.51
N SER A 329 -8.34 3.52 12.22
CA SER A 329 -9.38 2.82 11.45
C SER A 329 -10.81 3.05 11.93
N ASN A 330 -11.02 3.23 13.23
CA ASN A 330 -12.35 3.45 13.82
C ASN A 330 -12.30 4.40 15.03
N SER A 331 -11.27 5.23 15.13
CA SER A 331 -11.08 6.11 16.28
C SER A 331 -10.53 7.47 15.88
N MET A 332 -11.04 8.50 16.53
CA MET A 332 -10.46 9.83 16.53
C MET A 332 -10.19 10.22 18.00
N GLN A 333 -8.97 10.63 18.26
CA GLN A 333 -8.54 10.98 19.63
C GLN A 333 -7.72 12.27 19.62
N LYS A 334 -7.72 12.96 20.72
CA LYS A 334 -6.86 14.11 21.00
C LYS A 334 -5.92 13.75 22.14
N MET A 335 -4.63 13.96 21.95
CA MET A 335 -3.61 13.85 22.99
C MET A 335 -3.17 15.25 23.42
N ASP A 336 -3.25 15.55 24.70
CA ASP A 336 -2.62 16.72 25.29
C ASP A 336 -1.10 16.49 25.37
N MET A 337 -0.32 17.36 24.72
CA MET A 337 1.13 17.17 24.55
C MET A 337 1.92 17.33 25.86
N GLY A 338 1.38 18.06 26.84
CA GLY A 338 2.01 18.26 28.16
C GLY A 338 1.85 17.06 29.07
N SER A 339 0.63 16.54 29.17
CA SER A 339 0.29 15.40 30.03
C SER A 339 0.33 14.04 29.31
N GLU A 340 0.43 14.02 27.99
CA GLU A 340 0.36 12.84 27.14
C GLU A 340 -0.96 12.05 27.29
N LYS A 341 -2.00 12.67 27.80
CA LYS A 341 -3.30 12.04 28.06
C LYS A 341 -4.16 12.02 26.79
N LEU A 342 -4.73 10.86 26.46
CA LEU A 342 -5.69 10.70 25.37
C LEU A 342 -7.11 11.06 25.81
N THR A 343 -7.83 11.72 24.90
CA THR A 343 -9.25 12.02 25.04
C THR A 343 -9.94 11.63 23.73
N PRO A 344 -10.94 10.72 23.76
CA PRO A 344 -11.70 10.38 22.55
C PRO A 344 -12.47 11.60 22.02
N ILE A 345 -12.53 11.72 20.69
CA ILE A 345 -13.38 12.68 20.00
C ILE A 345 -14.55 11.90 19.42
N HIS A 346 -15.75 12.17 19.97
CA HIS A 346 -16.99 11.58 19.49
C HIS A 346 -17.68 12.59 18.57
N TYR A 347 -18.12 12.11 17.43
CA TYR A 347 -18.98 12.88 16.53
C TYR A 347 -20.13 12.01 16.05
N GLN A 348 -21.22 12.66 15.68
CA GLN A 348 -22.37 12.03 15.06
C GLN A 348 -22.76 12.89 13.87
N ALA A 349 -22.96 12.24 12.73
CA ALA A 349 -23.41 12.89 11.53
C ALA A 349 -24.61 12.11 10.93
N ASN A 350 -25.60 12.84 10.45
CA ASN A 350 -26.72 12.28 9.71
C ASN A 350 -26.52 12.58 8.22
N LEU A 351 -26.56 11.55 7.40
CA LEU A 351 -26.48 11.65 5.95
C LEU A 351 -27.85 11.30 5.34
N LYS A 352 -28.37 12.20 4.51
CA LYS A 352 -29.53 11.90 3.67
C LYS A 352 -29.03 11.40 2.33
N MET A 353 -29.33 10.15 2.00
CA MET A 353 -28.90 9.52 0.77
C MET A 353 -30.03 9.48 -0.26
N ASP A 354 -29.71 9.78 -1.51
CA ASP A 354 -30.52 9.50 -2.68
C ASP A 354 -29.76 8.48 -3.53
N LEU A 355 -30.10 7.20 -3.36
CA LEU A 355 -29.36 6.09 -3.97
C LEU A 355 -29.45 6.10 -5.52
N ALA A 356 -30.49 6.67 -6.11
CA ALA A 356 -30.59 6.77 -7.56
C ALA A 356 -29.65 7.86 -8.10
N ALA A 357 -29.68 9.04 -7.50
CA ALA A 357 -28.76 10.13 -7.85
C ALA A 357 -27.29 9.76 -7.58
N GLU A 358 -27.03 9.00 -6.52
CA GLU A 358 -25.70 8.53 -6.19
C GLU A 358 -25.16 7.52 -7.23
N ARG A 359 -26.00 6.59 -7.73
CA ARG A 359 -25.58 5.69 -8.83
C ARG A 359 -25.31 6.43 -10.12
N GLU A 360 -26.13 7.40 -10.48
CA GLU A 360 -25.89 8.29 -11.63
C GLU A 360 -24.53 8.99 -11.50
N TYR A 361 -24.29 9.57 -10.34
CA TYR A 361 -23.01 10.24 -10.05
C TYR A 361 -21.83 9.25 -10.12
N MET A 362 -21.91 8.07 -9.47
CA MET A 362 -20.82 7.07 -9.50
C MET A 362 -20.53 6.58 -10.92
N PHE A 363 -21.54 6.40 -11.76
CA PHE A 363 -21.37 6.03 -13.17
C PHE A 363 -20.66 7.14 -13.95
N ASP A 364 -21.04 8.40 -13.74
CA ASP A 364 -20.38 9.56 -14.35
C ASP A 364 -18.94 9.72 -13.90
N HIS A 365 -18.70 9.45 -12.63
CA HIS A 365 -17.35 9.46 -12.06
C HIS A 365 -16.48 8.41 -12.75
N VAL A 366 -16.93 7.16 -12.86
CA VAL A 366 -16.19 6.09 -13.57
C VAL A 366 -15.90 6.48 -15.02
N TYR A 367 -16.89 7.00 -15.76
CA TYR A 367 -16.69 7.48 -17.14
C TYR A 367 -15.53 8.47 -17.23
N LYS A 368 -15.51 9.49 -16.35
CA LYS A 368 -14.49 10.54 -16.37
C LYS A 368 -13.12 10.06 -15.92
N GLN A 369 -13.07 9.20 -14.90
CA GLN A 369 -11.81 8.66 -14.41
C GLN A 369 -11.14 7.81 -15.50
N GLU A 370 -11.88 6.95 -16.20
CA GLU A 370 -11.35 6.20 -17.34
C GLU A 370 -10.87 7.13 -18.45
N GLN A 371 -11.68 8.10 -18.87
CA GLN A 371 -11.32 9.04 -19.92
C GLN A 371 -10.01 9.80 -19.63
N LYS A 372 -9.74 10.10 -18.35
CA LYS A 372 -8.59 10.92 -17.92
C LYS A 372 -7.36 10.11 -17.53
N ARG A 373 -7.55 8.87 -17.08
CA ARG A 373 -6.50 8.08 -16.45
C ARG A 373 -6.14 6.80 -17.18
N PHE A 374 -6.95 6.35 -18.12
CA PHE A 374 -6.63 5.17 -18.90
C PHE A 374 -5.29 5.33 -19.61
N TYR A 375 -4.40 4.34 -19.50
CA TYR A 375 -3.01 4.47 -19.98
C TYR A 375 -2.89 4.73 -21.49
N ASN A 376 -3.84 4.24 -22.27
CA ASN A 376 -3.88 4.43 -23.72
C ASN A 376 -4.84 5.58 -24.07
N VAL A 377 -4.28 6.72 -24.45
CA VAL A 377 -5.05 7.95 -24.74
C VAL A 377 -6.11 7.79 -25.83
N ASN A 378 -5.97 6.77 -26.69
CA ASN A 378 -6.94 6.46 -27.74
C ASN A 378 -7.99 5.43 -27.27
N MET A 379 -8.09 5.13 -25.97
CA MET A 379 -9.07 4.20 -25.38
C MET A 379 -9.14 2.85 -26.13
N HIS A 380 -8.00 2.32 -26.60
CA HIS A 380 -7.90 1.14 -27.47
C HIS A 380 -8.77 1.23 -28.76
N GLY A 381 -9.09 2.45 -29.22
CA GLY A 381 -9.94 2.71 -30.38
C GLY A 381 -11.44 2.65 -30.10
N VAL A 382 -11.84 2.49 -28.85
CA VAL A 382 -13.25 2.47 -28.43
C VAL A 382 -13.82 3.90 -28.41
N ASN A 383 -15.00 4.06 -28.99
CA ASN A 383 -15.77 5.31 -28.83
C ASN A 383 -16.40 5.34 -27.44
N TRP A 384 -15.63 5.86 -26.47
CA TRP A 384 -15.99 5.84 -25.05
C TRP A 384 -17.29 6.58 -24.75
N ASP A 385 -17.56 7.71 -25.43
CA ASP A 385 -18.79 8.47 -25.27
C ASP A 385 -20.02 7.67 -25.76
N ALA A 386 -19.90 6.97 -26.87
CA ALA A 386 -20.96 6.12 -27.41
C ALA A 386 -21.25 4.93 -26.49
N MET A 387 -20.23 4.29 -25.93
CA MET A 387 -20.39 3.22 -24.96
C MET A 387 -21.06 3.74 -23.68
N THR A 388 -20.61 4.87 -23.15
CA THR A 388 -21.24 5.52 -21.99
C THR A 388 -22.73 5.76 -22.21
N ALA A 389 -23.09 6.32 -23.37
CA ALA A 389 -24.49 6.57 -23.72
C ALA A 389 -25.33 5.28 -23.84
N ALA A 390 -24.71 4.19 -24.30
CA ALA A 390 -25.38 2.91 -24.42
C ALA A 390 -25.67 2.27 -23.05
N TYR A 391 -24.68 2.26 -22.15
CA TYR A 391 -24.81 1.65 -20.82
C TYR A 391 -25.62 2.50 -19.85
N ARG A 392 -25.61 3.82 -19.94
CA ARG A 392 -26.42 4.73 -19.13
C ARG A 392 -27.92 4.39 -19.16
N LYS A 393 -28.41 3.85 -20.24
CA LYS A 393 -29.85 3.48 -20.39
C LYS A 393 -30.31 2.44 -19.39
N PHE A 394 -29.40 1.66 -18.82
CA PHE A 394 -29.71 0.63 -17.84
C PHE A 394 -29.81 1.17 -16.41
N LEU A 395 -29.21 2.34 -16.09
CA LEU A 395 -29.17 2.90 -14.72
C LEU A 395 -30.56 3.02 -14.07
N PRO A 396 -31.62 3.51 -14.75
CA PRO A 396 -32.96 3.59 -14.13
C PRO A 396 -33.58 2.24 -13.73
N HIS A 397 -33.01 1.14 -14.24
CA HIS A 397 -33.52 -0.22 -13.99
C HIS A 397 -32.72 -0.94 -12.90
N ILE A 398 -31.65 -0.33 -12.38
CA ILE A 398 -30.78 -0.90 -11.36
C ILE A 398 -31.17 -0.38 -9.99
N ASN A 399 -31.39 -1.29 -9.04
CA ASN A 399 -31.81 -0.95 -7.68
C ASN A 399 -30.94 -1.58 -6.58
N ASN A 400 -29.86 -2.29 -6.94
CA ASN A 400 -28.94 -2.93 -6.00
C ASN A 400 -27.49 -2.86 -6.50
N ASN A 401 -26.52 -3.11 -5.60
CA ASN A 401 -25.10 -2.97 -5.90
C ASN A 401 -24.51 -4.19 -6.64
N TYR A 402 -25.17 -5.35 -6.65
CA TYR A 402 -24.72 -6.47 -7.50
C TYR A 402 -24.90 -6.13 -8.97
N ASP A 403 -26.11 -5.72 -9.36
CA ASP A 403 -26.41 -5.34 -10.75
C ASP A 403 -25.60 -4.10 -11.18
N PHE A 404 -25.35 -3.16 -10.25
CA PHE A 404 -24.55 -1.99 -10.56
C PHE A 404 -23.06 -2.35 -10.81
N ALA A 405 -22.48 -3.23 -9.99
CA ALA A 405 -21.11 -3.72 -10.20
C ALA A 405 -20.98 -4.52 -11.49
N GLU A 406 -22.01 -5.31 -11.85
CA GLU A 406 -22.06 -6.04 -13.13
C GLU A 406 -22.13 -5.07 -14.29
N LEU A 407 -23.02 -4.06 -14.24
CA LEU A 407 -23.09 -3.00 -15.26
C LEU A 407 -21.73 -2.32 -15.46
N LEU A 408 -21.04 -1.97 -14.35
CA LEU A 408 -19.71 -1.36 -14.42
C LEU A 408 -18.69 -2.33 -15.03
N SER A 409 -18.76 -3.63 -14.71
CA SER A 409 -17.84 -4.62 -15.26
C SER A 409 -18.01 -4.81 -16.75
N GLU A 410 -19.26 -4.90 -17.25
CA GLU A 410 -19.57 -4.99 -18.68
C GLU A 410 -19.13 -3.71 -19.41
N TYR A 411 -19.49 -2.55 -18.87
CA TYR A 411 -19.13 -1.25 -19.44
C TYR A 411 -17.62 -1.06 -19.57
N LEU A 412 -16.87 -1.35 -18.50
CA LEU A 412 -15.40 -1.25 -18.48
C LEU A 412 -14.74 -2.33 -19.36
N GLY A 413 -15.40 -3.49 -19.53
CA GLY A 413 -14.97 -4.57 -20.41
C GLY A 413 -14.89 -4.17 -21.88
N GLU A 414 -15.65 -3.17 -22.33
CA GLU A 414 -15.59 -2.62 -23.69
C GLU A 414 -14.20 -2.06 -24.06
N LEU A 415 -13.40 -1.69 -23.08
CA LEU A 415 -12.03 -1.23 -23.30
C LEU A 415 -11.07 -2.35 -23.71
N ASN A 416 -11.49 -3.62 -23.62
CA ASN A 416 -10.68 -4.79 -23.92
C ASN A 416 -9.28 -4.72 -23.28
N VAL A 417 -9.25 -4.65 -21.98
CA VAL A 417 -8.03 -4.48 -21.18
C VAL A 417 -8.09 -5.30 -19.90
N SER A 418 -6.95 -5.79 -19.46
CA SER A 418 -6.83 -6.42 -18.15
C SER A 418 -6.94 -5.40 -16.99
N HIS A 419 -7.16 -5.88 -15.76
CA HIS A 419 -7.17 -5.07 -14.54
C HIS A 419 -8.28 -4.01 -14.47
N THR A 420 -9.35 -4.16 -15.21
CA THR A 420 -10.52 -3.29 -15.15
C THR A 420 -11.73 -4.03 -14.55
N GLY A 421 -12.85 -3.35 -14.41
CA GLY A 421 -14.14 -3.89 -13.95
C GLY A 421 -14.63 -3.31 -12.63
N GLY A 422 -15.93 -3.48 -12.38
CA GLY A 422 -16.60 -3.12 -11.13
C GLY A 422 -16.64 -4.29 -10.15
N ARG A 423 -16.56 -4.00 -8.86
CA ARG A 423 -16.65 -5.03 -7.80
C ARG A 423 -17.53 -4.55 -6.67
N PHE A 424 -18.49 -5.38 -6.28
CA PHE A 424 -19.24 -5.18 -5.06
C PHE A 424 -18.63 -6.03 -3.93
N ARG A 425 -18.35 -5.39 -2.80
CA ARG A 425 -17.80 -6.01 -1.58
C ARG A 425 -18.80 -5.87 -0.45
N PRO A 426 -19.85 -6.73 -0.42
CA PRO A 426 -20.85 -6.64 0.63
C PRO A 426 -20.22 -6.86 2.00
N GLN A 427 -20.69 -6.12 2.99
CA GLN A 427 -20.40 -6.46 4.38
C GLN A 427 -21.11 -7.78 4.70
N THR A 428 -20.34 -8.83 4.94
CA THR A 428 -20.89 -10.12 5.31
C THR A 428 -21.38 -10.08 6.76
N SER A 429 -22.69 -10.10 6.92
CA SER A 429 -23.33 -10.40 8.20
C SER A 429 -23.74 -11.87 8.17
N GLY A 430 -23.08 -12.71 8.94
CA GLY A 430 -23.44 -14.12 8.97
C GLY A 430 -22.45 -14.98 9.72
N ASN A 431 -22.76 -16.25 9.79
CA ASN A 431 -21.88 -17.23 10.40
C ASN A 431 -20.68 -17.53 9.49
N ILE A 432 -19.48 -17.47 10.03
CA ILE A 432 -18.27 -17.89 9.36
C ILE A 432 -17.94 -19.30 9.85
N THR A 433 -18.02 -20.29 8.96
CA THR A 433 -17.71 -21.68 9.29
C THR A 433 -16.21 -21.88 9.40
N ALA A 434 -15.76 -22.46 10.52
CA ALA A 434 -14.39 -22.84 10.74
C ALA A 434 -14.09 -24.26 10.22
N ASN A 435 -12.80 -24.59 10.17
CA ASN A 435 -12.31 -25.89 9.71
C ASN A 435 -11.48 -26.60 10.78
N LEU A 436 -11.59 -27.92 10.78
CA LEU A 436 -10.83 -28.81 11.67
C LEU A 436 -9.51 -29.28 11.05
N GLY A 437 -9.20 -28.92 9.78
CA GLY A 437 -8.03 -29.44 9.08
C GLY A 437 -8.09 -30.94 8.82
N LEU A 438 -9.29 -31.47 8.60
CA LEU A 438 -9.57 -32.87 8.30
C LEU A 438 -10.22 -33.00 6.94
N LEU A 439 -9.83 -34.03 6.17
CA LEU A 439 -10.52 -34.45 4.96
C LEU A 439 -11.26 -35.73 5.25
N PHE A 440 -12.50 -35.86 4.75
CA PHE A 440 -13.39 -36.96 5.06
C PHE A 440 -13.62 -37.87 3.86
N ASP A 441 -13.82 -39.17 4.13
CA ASP A 441 -14.32 -40.15 3.14
C ASP A 441 -15.85 -40.09 3.08
N TRP A 442 -16.36 -39.44 2.03
CA TRP A 442 -17.79 -39.28 1.81
C TRP A 442 -18.54 -40.55 1.39
N ASN A 443 -17.81 -41.67 1.13
CA ASN A 443 -18.42 -42.97 0.88
C ASN A 443 -18.74 -43.71 2.18
N HIS A 444 -18.35 -43.15 3.33
CA HIS A 444 -18.64 -43.75 4.63
C HIS A 444 -20.12 -43.73 4.94
N SER A 445 -20.76 -44.90 5.13
CA SER A 445 -22.19 -45.05 5.43
C SER A 445 -22.48 -45.22 6.93
N GLY A 446 -21.46 -45.20 7.79
CA GLY A 446 -21.60 -45.35 9.25
C GLY A 446 -22.00 -44.03 9.94
N LYS A 447 -22.18 -44.10 11.27
CA LYS A 447 -22.36 -42.91 12.10
C LYS A 447 -21.07 -42.07 12.13
N GLY A 448 -21.21 -40.78 12.18
CA GLY A 448 -20.10 -39.85 12.21
C GLY A 448 -19.43 -39.62 10.85
N LEU A 449 -18.27 -39.01 10.84
CA LEU A 449 -17.46 -38.72 9.64
C LEU A 449 -16.14 -39.49 9.70
N LEU A 450 -15.88 -40.37 8.73
CA LEU A 450 -14.63 -41.10 8.60
C LEU A 450 -13.54 -40.16 8.08
N ILE A 451 -12.47 -39.99 8.83
CA ILE A 451 -11.33 -39.14 8.47
C ILE A 451 -10.48 -39.89 7.44
N ALA A 452 -10.36 -39.32 6.24
CA ALA A 452 -9.49 -39.84 5.17
C ALA A 452 -8.06 -39.30 5.32
N GLU A 453 -7.91 -38.04 5.77
CA GLU A 453 -6.60 -37.42 5.94
C GLU A 453 -6.63 -36.36 7.05
N VAL A 454 -5.54 -36.28 7.83
CA VAL A 454 -5.24 -35.19 8.74
C VAL A 454 -4.30 -34.22 8.00
N VAL A 455 -4.73 -32.97 7.78
CA VAL A 455 -3.93 -31.99 7.08
C VAL A 455 -2.73 -31.61 7.94
N GLU A 456 -1.52 -31.68 7.38
CA GLU A 456 -0.26 -31.34 8.06
C GLU A 456 -0.32 -29.91 8.60
N LYS A 457 0.12 -29.70 9.85
CA LYS A 457 0.04 -28.46 10.62
C LYS A 457 -1.40 -27.97 10.88
N GLY A 458 -2.39 -28.80 10.64
CA GLY A 458 -3.77 -28.56 11.03
C GLY A 458 -4.01 -28.76 12.54
N PRO A 459 -5.23 -28.46 13.03
CA PRO A 459 -5.57 -28.55 14.46
C PRO A 459 -5.31 -29.88 15.14
N PHE A 460 -5.30 -30.99 14.41
CA PHE A 460 -5.04 -32.34 14.93
C PHE A 460 -3.63 -32.85 14.63
N ASP A 461 -2.83 -32.13 13.81
CA ASP A 461 -1.46 -32.56 13.50
C ASP A 461 -0.46 -32.08 14.58
N HIS A 462 -0.50 -32.70 15.72
CA HIS A 462 0.43 -32.44 16.82
C HIS A 462 0.68 -33.70 17.65
N ALA A 463 1.80 -33.75 18.35
CA ALA A 463 2.30 -34.96 19.06
C ALA A 463 1.34 -35.55 20.14
N ARG A 464 0.36 -34.79 20.60
CA ARG A 464 -0.60 -35.25 21.62
C ARG A 464 -1.89 -35.80 21.02
N SER A 465 -2.16 -35.52 19.73
CA SER A 465 -3.35 -36.04 19.05
C SER A 465 -3.16 -37.48 18.66
N LYS A 466 -4.19 -38.31 18.86
CA LYS A 466 -4.27 -39.67 18.38
C LYS A 466 -5.01 -39.80 17.05
N VAL A 467 -5.49 -38.68 16.51
CA VAL A 467 -6.29 -38.64 15.26
C VAL A 467 -5.41 -38.99 14.05
N LYS A 468 -5.88 -39.93 13.24
CA LYS A 468 -5.23 -40.41 12.01
C LYS A 468 -6.29 -40.77 10.97
N ALA A 469 -5.87 -41.01 9.74
CA ALA A 469 -6.74 -41.61 8.74
C ALA A 469 -7.37 -42.91 9.26
N GLY A 470 -8.65 -43.10 9.04
CA GLY A 470 -9.45 -44.21 9.57
C GLY A 470 -10.12 -43.94 10.93
N THR A 471 -9.84 -42.83 11.60
CA THR A 471 -10.58 -42.38 12.78
C THR A 471 -11.95 -41.83 12.38
N VAL A 472 -12.99 -42.10 13.18
CA VAL A 472 -14.35 -41.52 12.99
C VAL A 472 -14.58 -40.39 13.97
N MET A 473 -15.00 -39.25 13.47
CA MET A 473 -15.46 -38.14 14.29
C MET A 473 -16.96 -38.32 14.57
N GLU A 474 -17.32 -38.58 15.82
CA GLU A 474 -18.70 -38.91 16.22
C GLU A 474 -19.48 -37.66 16.67
N LYS A 475 -18.83 -36.69 17.38
CA LYS A 475 -19.50 -35.53 17.95
C LYS A 475 -18.63 -34.25 17.87
N ILE A 476 -19.29 -33.12 17.85
CA ILE A 476 -18.67 -31.79 18.05
C ILE A 476 -19.44 -31.10 19.18
N ASP A 477 -18.72 -30.66 20.24
CA ASP A 477 -19.28 -30.04 21.46
C ASP A 477 -20.46 -30.85 22.04
N GLY A 478 -20.33 -32.17 22.04
CA GLY A 478 -21.34 -33.13 22.55
C GLY A 478 -22.52 -33.41 21.60
N GLN A 479 -22.64 -32.70 20.47
CA GLN A 479 -23.69 -32.97 19.47
C GLN A 479 -23.27 -34.07 18.52
N GLU A 480 -24.11 -35.11 18.40
CA GLU A 480 -23.88 -36.23 17.49
C GLU A 480 -23.95 -35.83 16.03
N ILE A 481 -23.02 -36.33 15.21
CA ILE A 481 -23.02 -36.18 13.78
C ILE A 481 -23.84 -37.33 13.15
N THR A 482 -24.97 -37.02 12.59
CA THR A 482 -25.82 -37.99 11.87
C THR A 482 -25.62 -37.87 10.37
N PRO A 483 -25.93 -38.93 9.59
CA PRO A 483 -25.73 -38.91 8.13
C PRO A 483 -26.46 -37.78 7.40
N ASP A 484 -27.62 -37.36 7.91
CA ASP A 484 -28.47 -36.30 7.30
C ASP A 484 -28.16 -34.90 7.84
N MET A 485 -27.13 -34.75 8.69
CA MET A 485 -26.81 -33.50 9.33
C MET A 485 -25.78 -32.73 8.54
N ASP A 486 -26.04 -31.43 8.35
CA ASP A 486 -24.99 -30.48 7.96
C ASP A 486 -24.11 -30.15 9.19
N TYR A 487 -23.06 -30.95 9.41
CA TYR A 487 -22.15 -30.82 10.54
C TYR A 487 -21.40 -29.48 10.54
N SER A 488 -21.27 -28.82 9.36
CA SER A 488 -20.55 -27.55 9.24
C SER A 488 -21.16 -26.46 10.10
N LYS A 489 -22.48 -26.54 10.37
CA LYS A 489 -23.19 -25.63 11.28
C LYS A 489 -22.61 -25.66 12.70
N LEU A 490 -22.09 -26.80 13.15
CA LEU A 490 -21.46 -26.94 14.47
C LEU A 490 -20.13 -26.20 14.58
N LEU A 491 -19.55 -25.82 13.44
CA LEU A 491 -18.28 -25.08 13.34
C LEU A 491 -18.48 -23.58 13.06
N ASN A 492 -19.72 -23.12 12.99
CA ASN A 492 -20.04 -21.70 12.79
C ASN A 492 -19.46 -20.82 13.90
N ASN A 493 -18.65 -19.83 13.53
CA ASN A 493 -17.98 -18.89 14.43
C ASN A 493 -17.06 -19.53 15.47
N LYS A 494 -16.49 -20.71 15.15
CA LYS A 494 -15.60 -21.50 16.02
C LYS A 494 -14.11 -21.26 15.76
N ALA A 495 -13.71 -20.55 14.72
CA ALA A 495 -12.31 -20.28 14.45
C ALA A 495 -11.60 -19.69 15.70
N LYS A 496 -10.48 -20.32 16.09
CA LYS A 496 -9.68 -19.99 17.29
C LYS A 496 -10.44 -20.10 18.63
N LYS A 497 -11.58 -20.81 18.67
CA LYS A 497 -12.30 -21.12 19.91
C LYS A 497 -12.14 -22.58 20.26
N LYS A 498 -11.94 -22.89 21.55
CA LYS A 498 -11.86 -24.28 22.03
C LYS A 498 -13.13 -25.02 21.64
N THR A 499 -12.95 -26.14 20.94
CA THR A 499 -14.01 -27.02 20.44
C THR A 499 -13.70 -28.45 20.86
N LEU A 500 -14.66 -29.10 21.51
CA LEU A 500 -14.55 -30.48 21.93
C LEU A 500 -14.96 -31.39 20.78
N VAL A 501 -14.11 -32.38 20.46
CA VAL A 501 -14.39 -33.36 19.39
C VAL A 501 -14.34 -34.77 19.99
N SER A 502 -15.43 -35.57 19.86
CA SER A 502 -15.49 -36.94 20.26
C SER A 502 -15.13 -37.84 19.07
N LEU A 503 -14.24 -38.76 19.29
CA LEU A 503 -13.52 -39.57 18.29
C LEU A 503 -13.64 -41.07 18.59
N TYR A 504 -13.61 -41.90 17.54
CA TYR A 504 -13.69 -43.35 17.61
C TYR A 504 -12.71 -44.00 16.63
N ASP A 505 -11.92 -44.92 17.10
CA ASP A 505 -11.09 -45.77 16.25
C ASP A 505 -11.83 -47.10 16.00
N PRO A 506 -12.28 -47.40 14.77
CA PRO A 506 -12.97 -48.65 14.45
C PRO A 506 -12.11 -49.92 14.62
N GLN A 507 -10.79 -49.82 14.53
CA GLN A 507 -9.88 -50.95 14.64
C GLN A 507 -9.65 -51.34 16.10
N THR A 508 -9.34 -50.36 16.95
CA THR A 508 -9.10 -50.60 18.38
C THR A 508 -10.37 -50.56 19.23
N LYS A 509 -11.46 -50.02 18.69
CA LYS A 509 -12.73 -49.73 19.37
C LYS A 509 -12.61 -48.73 20.52
N GLU A 510 -11.50 -47.96 20.57
CA GLU A 510 -11.27 -46.89 21.54
C GLU A 510 -12.12 -45.66 21.19
N ARG A 511 -12.69 -45.05 22.23
CA ARG A 511 -13.32 -43.72 22.14
C ARG A 511 -12.58 -42.76 23.04
N TRP A 512 -12.31 -41.57 22.55
CA TRP A 512 -11.67 -40.51 23.30
C TRP A 512 -12.18 -39.13 22.84
N GLU A 513 -11.78 -38.08 23.52
CA GLU A 513 -12.11 -36.71 23.20
C GLU A 513 -10.85 -35.87 23.11
N GLU A 514 -10.85 -34.92 22.18
CA GLU A 514 -9.79 -33.93 22.05
C GLU A 514 -10.39 -32.52 21.98
N VAL A 515 -9.71 -31.54 22.59
CA VAL A 515 -10.06 -30.12 22.50
C VAL A 515 -9.09 -29.48 21.54
N VAL A 516 -9.61 -28.91 20.46
CA VAL A 516 -8.83 -28.25 19.43
C VAL A 516 -9.27 -26.80 19.21
N LEU A 517 -8.46 -26.04 18.49
CA LEU A 517 -8.78 -24.72 18.00
C LEU A 517 -8.99 -24.79 16.49
N PRO A 518 -10.24 -24.82 16.01
CA PRO A 518 -10.52 -24.79 14.57
C PRO A 518 -9.89 -23.58 13.90
N ILE A 519 -9.50 -23.74 12.65
CA ILE A 519 -8.88 -22.71 11.82
C ILE A 519 -9.89 -22.08 10.86
N SER A 520 -9.55 -20.91 10.32
CA SER A 520 -10.32 -20.27 9.25
C SER A 520 -10.15 -20.99 7.90
N ASN A 521 -11.05 -20.73 6.95
CA ASN A 521 -10.91 -21.20 5.56
C ASN A 521 -9.63 -20.70 4.89
N GLY A 522 -9.20 -19.48 5.17
CA GLY A 522 -7.94 -18.94 4.65
C GLY A 522 -6.72 -19.70 5.17
N GLU A 523 -6.70 -20.03 6.47
CA GLU A 523 -5.64 -20.85 7.07
C GLU A 523 -5.63 -22.27 6.47
N LEU A 524 -6.79 -22.90 6.29
CA LEU A 524 -6.87 -24.23 5.64
C LEU A 524 -6.34 -24.16 4.19
N ASN A 525 -6.74 -23.16 3.40
CA ASN A 525 -6.28 -23.00 2.02
C ASN A 525 -4.75 -22.85 1.95
N ASN A 526 -4.13 -22.14 2.90
CA ASN A 526 -2.68 -22.03 2.99
C ASN A 526 -2.00 -23.38 3.32
N LEU A 527 -2.59 -24.20 4.19
CA LEU A 527 -2.10 -25.53 4.47
C LEU A 527 -2.21 -26.46 3.26
N LEU A 528 -3.35 -26.42 2.55
CA LEU A 528 -3.54 -27.21 1.32
C LEU A 528 -2.61 -26.76 0.20
N TYR A 529 -2.36 -25.46 0.06
CA TYR A 529 -1.36 -24.92 -0.86
C TYR A 529 0.04 -25.46 -0.52
N THR A 530 0.45 -25.40 0.75
CA THR A 530 1.75 -25.92 1.20
C THR A 530 1.88 -27.42 0.91
N ARG A 531 0.81 -28.19 1.14
CA ARG A 531 0.74 -29.62 0.79
C ARG A 531 0.94 -29.83 -0.71
N TRP A 532 0.27 -29.03 -1.56
CA TRP A 532 0.38 -29.11 -3.01
C TRP A 532 1.83 -28.85 -3.47
N VAL A 533 2.49 -27.82 -2.96
CA VAL A 533 3.90 -27.48 -3.26
C VAL A 533 4.83 -28.61 -2.85
N LYS A 534 4.64 -29.18 -1.64
CA LYS A 534 5.45 -30.33 -1.16
C LYS A 534 5.31 -31.56 -2.06
N GLN A 535 4.10 -31.86 -2.53
CA GLN A 535 3.88 -32.99 -3.46
C GLN A 535 4.60 -32.75 -4.78
N ARG A 536 4.51 -31.56 -5.37
CA ARG A 536 5.22 -31.23 -6.63
C ARG A 536 6.74 -31.30 -6.45
N ALA A 537 7.27 -30.82 -5.33
CA ALA A 537 8.69 -30.93 -5.02
C ALA A 537 9.14 -32.39 -4.90
N ALA A 538 8.34 -33.25 -4.25
CA ALA A 538 8.62 -34.67 -4.13
C ALA A 538 8.56 -35.38 -5.49
N ASP A 539 7.62 -35.03 -6.35
CA ASP A 539 7.51 -35.56 -7.73
C ASP A 539 8.75 -35.19 -8.55
N VAL A 540 9.21 -33.94 -8.50
CA VAL A 540 10.44 -33.50 -9.19
C VAL A 540 11.66 -34.23 -8.67
N ASP A 541 11.83 -34.36 -7.36
CA ASP A 541 12.94 -35.11 -6.76
C ASP A 541 12.95 -36.57 -7.22
N LYS A 542 11.80 -37.26 -7.16
CA LYS A 542 11.60 -38.61 -7.61
C LYS A 542 11.89 -38.82 -9.10
N TRP A 543 11.32 -37.95 -9.96
CA TRP A 543 11.45 -38.13 -11.42
C TRP A 543 12.83 -37.76 -11.94
N SER A 544 13.56 -36.91 -11.23
CA SER A 544 14.94 -36.50 -11.56
C SER A 544 16.02 -37.35 -10.83
N ASN A 545 15.65 -38.33 -9.99
CA ASN A 545 16.56 -39.05 -9.09
C ASN A 545 17.40 -38.09 -8.23
N GLY A 546 16.78 -37.04 -7.70
CA GLY A 546 17.42 -36.05 -6.84
C GLY A 546 18.30 -35.02 -7.56
N ARG A 547 18.33 -34.99 -8.88
CA ARG A 547 19.17 -34.05 -9.68
C ARG A 547 18.59 -32.63 -9.75
N LEU A 548 17.26 -32.48 -9.67
CA LEU A 548 16.58 -31.21 -9.82
C LEU A 548 15.92 -30.74 -8.52
N GLY A 549 15.86 -29.42 -8.34
CA GLY A 549 15.04 -28.76 -7.33
C GLY A 549 13.73 -28.24 -7.93
N TYR A 550 12.83 -27.81 -7.05
CA TYR A 550 11.53 -27.22 -7.41
C TYR A 550 11.16 -26.07 -6.50
N VAL A 551 10.75 -24.96 -7.09
CA VAL A 551 10.19 -23.82 -6.38
C VAL A 551 8.89 -23.37 -7.04
N HIS A 552 7.91 -22.96 -6.22
CA HIS A 552 6.67 -22.34 -6.69
C HIS A 552 6.60 -20.89 -6.27
N ILE A 553 6.33 -19.99 -7.23
CA ILE A 553 6.13 -18.56 -6.98
C ILE A 553 4.63 -18.33 -6.85
N GLN A 554 4.10 -18.27 -5.63
CA GLN A 554 2.67 -18.14 -5.36
C GLN A 554 2.08 -16.80 -5.82
N SER A 555 2.83 -15.72 -5.58
CA SER A 555 2.50 -14.35 -5.99
C SER A 555 3.77 -13.59 -6.30
N MET A 556 3.68 -12.53 -7.10
CA MET A 556 4.83 -11.69 -7.45
C MET A 556 5.08 -10.64 -6.35
N GLY A 557 5.41 -11.11 -5.13
CA GLY A 557 5.64 -10.28 -3.95
C GLY A 557 6.79 -10.78 -3.06
N ASP A 558 7.15 -9.96 -2.07
CA ASP A 558 8.29 -10.17 -1.17
C ASP A 558 8.31 -11.53 -0.47
N PRO A 559 7.21 -12.04 0.13
CA PRO A 559 7.22 -13.34 0.79
C PRO A 559 7.57 -14.50 -0.16
N SER A 560 7.06 -14.46 -1.40
CA SER A 560 7.38 -15.47 -2.41
C SER A 560 8.84 -15.42 -2.82
N PHE A 561 9.41 -14.22 -3.01
CA PHE A 561 10.83 -14.06 -3.35
C PHE A 561 11.73 -14.64 -2.25
N ARG A 562 11.45 -14.31 -0.98
CA ARG A 562 12.25 -14.80 0.15
C ARG A 562 12.23 -16.32 0.28
N SER A 563 11.07 -16.92 0.05
CA SER A 563 10.93 -18.38 0.02
C SER A 563 11.76 -19.01 -1.10
N VAL A 564 11.61 -18.49 -2.32
CA VAL A 564 12.37 -18.95 -3.50
C VAL A 564 13.88 -18.77 -3.29
N TYR A 565 14.31 -17.59 -2.84
CA TYR A 565 15.72 -17.30 -2.57
C TYR A 565 16.32 -18.27 -1.54
N SER A 566 15.60 -18.51 -0.44
CA SER A 566 16.00 -19.46 0.61
C SER A 566 16.12 -20.88 0.07
N ASP A 567 15.15 -21.33 -0.73
CA ASP A 567 15.11 -22.70 -1.23
C ASP A 567 16.21 -22.93 -2.28
N ILE A 568 16.42 -22.05 -3.25
CA ILE A 568 17.39 -22.28 -4.33
C ILE A 568 18.83 -22.14 -3.86
N LEU A 569 19.15 -21.20 -2.98
CA LEU A 569 20.51 -20.98 -2.48
C LEU A 569 20.82 -21.79 -1.21
N GLY A 570 19.81 -22.38 -0.59
CA GLY A 570 19.92 -23.28 0.55
C GLY A 570 19.61 -24.72 0.20
N LYS A 571 18.35 -25.10 0.28
CA LYS A 571 17.85 -26.49 0.14
C LYS A 571 18.26 -27.15 -1.17
N TYR A 572 18.30 -26.40 -2.29
CA TYR A 572 18.56 -26.92 -3.63
C TYR A 572 19.91 -26.47 -4.19
N ASN A 573 20.78 -25.89 -3.36
CA ASN A 573 22.07 -25.37 -3.83
C ASN A 573 22.98 -26.43 -4.45
N ASP A 574 22.84 -27.70 -4.06
CA ASP A 574 23.58 -28.84 -4.58
C ASP A 574 22.99 -29.46 -5.86
N ARG A 575 21.78 -29.05 -6.25
CA ARG A 575 21.09 -29.60 -7.44
C ARG A 575 21.74 -29.12 -8.74
N GLU A 576 21.60 -29.92 -9.78
CA GLU A 576 22.13 -29.62 -11.12
C GLU A 576 21.28 -28.61 -11.88
N GLY A 577 19.98 -28.52 -11.57
CA GLY A 577 19.05 -27.58 -12.17
C GLY A 577 17.81 -27.37 -11.31
N ILE A 578 16.94 -26.43 -11.72
CA ILE A 578 15.74 -26.10 -10.95
C ILE A 578 14.52 -25.88 -11.87
N VAL A 579 13.38 -26.39 -11.44
CA VAL A 579 12.06 -26.13 -12.03
C VAL A 579 11.43 -24.97 -11.25
N ILE A 580 11.11 -23.88 -11.96
CA ILE A 580 10.43 -22.68 -11.46
C ILE A 580 8.97 -22.79 -11.87
N ASP A 581 8.06 -22.91 -10.95
CA ASP A 581 6.64 -23.02 -11.22
C ASP A 581 5.93 -21.68 -10.93
N THR A 582 5.37 -21.03 -11.95
CA THR A 582 4.60 -19.80 -11.82
C THR A 582 3.11 -20.02 -12.08
N ARG A 583 2.67 -21.23 -12.25
CA ARG A 583 1.25 -21.53 -12.54
C ARG A 583 0.33 -21.01 -11.44
N PHE A 584 -0.84 -20.53 -11.84
CA PHE A 584 -1.88 -19.98 -10.98
C PHE A 584 -1.50 -18.70 -10.21
N ASN A 585 -0.44 -18.03 -10.62
CA ASN A 585 0.02 -16.79 -10.00
C ASN A 585 -0.78 -15.59 -10.52
N GLY A 586 -1.40 -14.83 -9.61
CA GLY A 586 -2.24 -13.67 -9.92
C GLY A 586 -1.47 -12.36 -10.16
N GLY A 587 -0.13 -12.37 -10.11
CA GLY A 587 0.69 -11.18 -10.34
C GLY A 587 1.21 -10.51 -9.07
N GLY A 588 1.59 -9.26 -9.22
CA GLY A 588 2.29 -8.39 -8.28
C GLY A 588 3.34 -7.56 -9.01
N ARG A 589 4.58 -7.46 -8.50
CA ARG A 589 5.70 -6.78 -9.18
C ARG A 589 7.05 -7.36 -8.75
N LEU A 590 7.42 -8.51 -9.27
CA LEU A 590 8.64 -9.25 -8.86
C LEU A 590 9.54 -9.64 -10.03
N HIS A 591 9.15 -9.34 -11.27
CA HIS A 591 9.86 -9.81 -12.48
C HIS A 591 11.34 -9.40 -12.53
N GLU A 592 11.68 -8.18 -12.07
CA GLU A 592 13.06 -7.68 -12.03
C GLU A 592 13.93 -8.47 -11.05
N ASP A 593 13.42 -8.74 -9.84
CA ASP A 593 14.15 -9.52 -8.83
C ASP A 593 14.32 -11.00 -9.26
N ILE A 594 13.30 -11.58 -9.92
CA ILE A 594 13.36 -12.95 -10.47
C ILE A 594 14.35 -13.01 -11.64
N GLU A 595 14.34 -12.04 -12.52
CA GLU A 595 15.34 -11.94 -13.61
C GLU A 595 16.75 -11.91 -13.04
N ILE A 596 17.04 -11.00 -12.12
CA ILE A 596 18.36 -10.90 -11.46
C ILE A 596 18.75 -12.20 -10.78
N LEU A 597 17.82 -12.86 -10.08
CA LEU A 597 18.09 -14.06 -9.31
C LEU A 597 18.49 -15.26 -10.20
N PHE A 598 17.84 -15.41 -11.37
CA PHE A 598 18.02 -16.56 -12.27
C PHE A 598 18.95 -16.30 -13.46
N SER A 599 19.42 -15.06 -13.67
CA SER A 599 20.37 -14.71 -14.73
C SER A 599 21.84 -14.81 -14.32
N GLY A 600 22.17 -15.65 -13.37
CA GLY A 600 23.55 -15.85 -12.91
C GLY A 600 24.38 -16.65 -13.91
N GLU A 601 25.51 -16.10 -14.36
CA GLU A 601 26.54 -16.82 -15.11
C GLU A 601 27.80 -16.95 -14.25
N LYS A 602 28.36 -18.17 -14.17
CA LYS A 602 29.58 -18.41 -13.40
C LYS A 602 30.75 -17.65 -14.03
N TYR A 603 31.45 -16.80 -13.27
CA TYR A 603 32.59 -16.03 -13.73
C TYR A 603 33.89 -16.23 -12.93
N LEU A 604 33.82 -16.73 -11.68
CA LEU A 604 34.97 -17.04 -10.83
C LEU A 604 34.65 -18.23 -9.90
N THR A 605 35.72 -18.91 -9.47
CA THR A 605 35.65 -19.81 -8.32
C THR A 605 36.57 -19.27 -7.21
N GLN A 606 36.03 -19.11 -6.01
CA GLN A 606 36.79 -18.69 -4.83
C GLN A 606 37.62 -19.86 -4.29
N ILE A 607 38.92 -19.66 -4.18
CA ILE A 607 39.85 -20.68 -3.66
C ILE A 607 40.37 -20.25 -2.30
N THR A 608 40.28 -21.14 -1.30
CA THR A 608 40.83 -20.92 0.03
C THR A 608 41.82 -22.05 0.36
N ARG A 609 43.13 -21.74 0.40
CA ARG A 609 44.20 -22.73 0.62
C ARG A 609 44.11 -23.97 -0.28
N GLY A 610 43.86 -23.73 -1.58
CA GLY A 610 43.73 -24.81 -2.57
C GLY A 610 42.38 -25.56 -2.57
N ARG A 611 41.45 -25.18 -1.71
CA ARG A 611 40.07 -25.71 -1.70
C ARG A 611 39.12 -24.77 -2.39
N GLU A 612 38.32 -25.26 -3.30
CA GLU A 612 37.19 -24.54 -3.86
C GLU A 612 36.16 -24.28 -2.77
N ALA A 613 35.86 -23.00 -2.51
CA ALA A 613 34.98 -22.55 -1.44
C ALA A 613 33.60 -22.11 -1.95
N CYS A 614 33.56 -21.46 -3.14
CA CYS A 614 32.31 -20.94 -3.68
C CYS A 614 32.47 -20.59 -5.17
N ASP A 615 31.45 -20.85 -5.95
CA ASP A 615 31.31 -20.28 -7.29
C ASP A 615 30.62 -18.91 -7.24
N MET A 616 31.09 -17.97 -8.05
CA MET A 616 30.51 -16.63 -8.15
C MET A 616 29.78 -16.46 -9.48
N PRO A 617 28.57 -15.84 -9.45
CA PRO A 617 27.92 -15.11 -8.36
C PRO A 617 27.30 -16.04 -7.29
N SER A 618 27.60 -15.82 -6.01
CA SER A 618 27.12 -16.64 -4.88
C SER A 618 25.67 -16.30 -4.45
N ARG A 619 25.10 -15.22 -4.96
CA ARG A 619 23.75 -14.73 -4.59
C ARG A 619 22.74 -14.85 -5.73
N ARG A 620 23.11 -15.53 -6.80
CA ARG A 620 22.26 -15.79 -7.96
C ARG A 620 22.36 -17.25 -8.35
N TRP A 621 21.29 -17.78 -8.92
CA TRP A 621 21.28 -19.11 -9.48
C TRP A 621 22.10 -19.11 -10.77
N ASN A 622 23.13 -19.95 -10.85
CA ASN A 622 24.09 -20.00 -11.96
C ASN A 622 24.10 -21.35 -12.69
N LYS A 623 23.03 -22.11 -12.56
CA LYS A 623 22.84 -23.42 -13.16
C LYS A 623 21.59 -23.42 -14.03
N PRO A 624 21.36 -24.46 -14.89
CA PRO A 624 20.16 -24.53 -15.71
C PRO A 624 18.86 -24.40 -14.93
N SER A 625 17.87 -23.77 -15.55
CA SER A 625 16.51 -23.67 -15.02
C SER A 625 15.48 -23.73 -16.13
N ILE A 626 14.25 -24.11 -15.80
CA ILE A 626 13.10 -24.15 -16.69
C ILE A 626 11.90 -23.58 -15.96
N MET A 627 11.04 -22.84 -16.66
CA MET A 627 9.89 -22.20 -16.02
C MET A 627 8.56 -22.77 -16.55
N LEU A 628 7.67 -23.09 -15.59
CA LEU A 628 6.29 -23.49 -15.86
C LEU A 628 5.35 -22.29 -15.85
N GLN A 629 4.44 -22.24 -16.81
CA GLN A 629 3.37 -21.26 -16.92
C GLN A 629 2.04 -21.91 -17.29
N CYS A 630 0.93 -21.23 -17.03
CA CYS A 630 -0.39 -21.67 -17.46
C CYS A 630 -1.30 -20.50 -17.81
N GLU A 631 -2.44 -20.79 -18.38
CA GLU A 631 -3.47 -19.82 -18.80
C GLU A 631 -4.09 -19.01 -17.66
N ALA A 632 -3.92 -19.44 -16.41
CA ALA A 632 -4.34 -18.72 -15.22
C ALA A 632 -3.30 -17.72 -14.67
N ASN A 633 -2.11 -17.65 -15.26
CA ASN A 633 -1.14 -16.61 -14.94
C ASN A 633 -1.69 -15.25 -15.34
N TYR A 634 -1.54 -14.25 -14.44
CA TYR A 634 -2.13 -12.93 -14.64
C TYR A 634 -1.17 -11.81 -14.24
N SER A 635 -1.27 -10.63 -14.88
CA SER A 635 -0.50 -9.45 -14.51
C SER A 635 1.02 -9.68 -14.58
N ASN A 636 1.77 -9.40 -13.55
CA ASN A 636 3.22 -9.62 -13.49
C ASN A 636 3.61 -11.11 -13.64
N ALA A 637 2.68 -12.05 -13.47
CA ALA A 637 2.88 -13.46 -13.82
C ALA A 637 2.78 -13.73 -15.33
N HIS A 638 2.40 -12.75 -16.14
CA HIS A 638 2.67 -12.69 -17.58
C HIS A 638 4.05 -12.05 -17.83
N GLY A 639 4.36 -10.93 -17.19
CA GLY A 639 5.64 -10.23 -17.37
C GLY A 639 6.86 -11.06 -16.95
N THR A 640 6.77 -11.84 -15.87
CA THR A 640 7.89 -12.66 -15.38
C THR A 640 8.34 -13.73 -16.39
N PRO A 641 7.48 -14.62 -16.91
CA PRO A 641 7.90 -15.59 -17.92
C PRO A 641 8.27 -14.89 -19.23
N TRP A 642 7.67 -13.74 -19.58
CA TRP A 642 8.07 -12.97 -20.75
C TRP A 642 9.54 -12.50 -20.64
N VAL A 643 9.92 -11.87 -19.50
CA VAL A 643 11.30 -11.43 -19.24
C VAL A 643 12.25 -12.63 -19.20
N TYR A 644 11.88 -13.71 -18.54
CA TYR A 644 12.67 -14.94 -18.45
C TYR A 644 13.03 -15.50 -19.83
N LYS A 645 12.08 -15.56 -20.75
CA LYS A 645 12.28 -15.98 -22.14
C LYS A 645 13.06 -14.94 -22.95
N HIS A 646 12.71 -13.66 -22.83
CA HIS A 646 13.32 -12.56 -23.56
C HIS A 646 14.81 -12.37 -23.22
N GLN A 647 15.19 -12.57 -21.96
CA GLN A 647 16.58 -12.52 -21.49
C GLN A 647 17.32 -13.87 -21.68
N HIS A 648 16.72 -14.85 -22.34
CA HIS A 648 17.31 -16.15 -22.62
C HIS A 648 17.78 -16.91 -21.37
N ILE A 649 17.11 -16.71 -20.24
CA ILE A 649 17.47 -17.36 -18.96
C ILE A 649 17.18 -18.87 -19.03
N GLY A 650 16.09 -19.27 -19.64
CA GLY A 650 15.70 -20.64 -19.86
C GLY A 650 14.44 -20.78 -20.73
N ARG A 651 13.92 -21.99 -20.85
CA ARG A 651 12.74 -22.31 -21.67
C ARG A 651 11.46 -22.27 -20.84
N LEU A 652 10.34 -21.95 -21.51
CA LEU A 652 9.00 -21.98 -20.95
C LEU A 652 8.26 -23.27 -21.32
N VAL A 653 7.60 -23.89 -20.35
CA VAL A 653 6.78 -25.08 -20.51
C VAL A 653 5.37 -24.83 -20.00
N GLY A 654 4.35 -25.36 -20.65
CA GLY A 654 2.96 -25.29 -20.21
C GLY A 654 2.01 -24.77 -21.27
N MET A 655 1.08 -23.92 -20.88
CA MET A 655 0.08 -23.33 -21.78
C MET A 655 0.34 -21.84 -21.96
N PRO A 656 -0.16 -21.25 -23.06
CA PRO A 656 -0.01 -19.82 -23.29
C PRO A 656 -0.58 -18.99 -22.15
N VAL A 657 0.14 -17.89 -21.80
CA VAL A 657 -0.35 -16.91 -20.83
C VAL A 657 -1.09 -15.80 -21.56
N PRO A 658 -2.31 -15.44 -21.15
CA PRO A 658 -3.03 -14.29 -21.71
C PRO A 658 -2.23 -12.98 -21.58
N GLY A 659 -2.41 -12.07 -22.53
CA GLY A 659 -1.79 -10.76 -22.52
C GLY A 659 -2.42 -9.83 -21.47
N THR A 660 -1.91 -9.84 -20.25
CA THR A 660 -2.53 -9.14 -19.10
C THR A 660 -1.54 -8.27 -18.34
N MET A 661 -0.73 -7.50 -19.06
CA MET A 661 0.36 -6.72 -18.47
C MET A 661 0.06 -5.22 -18.45
N THR A 662 -0.82 -4.80 -17.54
CA THR A 662 -1.03 -3.39 -17.16
C THR A 662 -0.85 -3.20 -15.66
N THR A 663 -0.76 -1.95 -15.21
CA THR A 663 -0.86 -1.58 -13.79
C THR A 663 -2.18 -0.86 -13.55
N VAL A 664 -2.86 -1.20 -12.47
CA VAL A 664 -4.19 -0.68 -12.14
C VAL A 664 -4.17 0.25 -10.93
N SER A 665 -5.01 1.25 -10.97
CA SER A 665 -5.44 2.00 -9.79
C SER A 665 -6.86 1.56 -9.42
N TRP A 666 -6.99 0.84 -8.30
CA TRP A 666 -8.30 0.51 -7.75
C TRP A 666 -8.83 1.68 -6.94
N GLU A 667 -10.05 2.13 -7.25
CA GLU A 667 -10.70 3.25 -6.59
C GLU A 667 -12.00 2.78 -5.94
N THR A 668 -12.19 3.17 -4.67
CA THR A 668 -13.45 2.96 -3.95
C THR A 668 -14.39 4.10 -4.31
N LEU A 669 -15.59 3.77 -4.76
CA LEU A 669 -16.62 4.72 -5.10
C LEU A 669 -17.22 5.38 -3.85
N GLN A 670 -18.14 6.33 -4.03
CA GLN A 670 -18.82 7.01 -2.94
C GLN A 670 -19.55 6.02 -2.02
N ASP A 671 -20.19 4.98 -2.58
CA ASP A 671 -20.57 3.81 -1.81
C ASP A 671 -19.30 2.96 -1.55
N PRO A 672 -18.82 2.85 -0.28
CA PRO A 672 -17.57 2.19 0.03
C PRO A 672 -17.57 0.67 -0.20
N THR A 673 -18.70 0.10 -0.52
CA THR A 673 -18.83 -1.32 -0.90
C THR A 673 -18.56 -1.56 -2.39
N LEU A 674 -18.46 -0.51 -3.18
CA LEU A 674 -18.21 -0.55 -4.61
C LEU A 674 -16.80 -0.09 -4.94
N VAL A 675 -16.12 -0.82 -5.81
CA VAL A 675 -14.75 -0.54 -6.26
C VAL A 675 -14.67 -0.74 -7.76
N PHE A 676 -13.95 0.12 -8.47
CA PHE A 676 -13.62 -0.08 -9.88
C PHE A 676 -12.11 0.04 -10.13
N GLY A 677 -11.65 -0.51 -11.24
CA GLY A 677 -10.24 -0.51 -11.61
C GLY A 677 -10.00 0.26 -12.90
N THR A 678 -9.10 1.24 -12.85
CA THR A 678 -8.58 1.96 -14.02
C THR A 678 -7.18 1.48 -14.34
N PRO A 679 -6.93 0.89 -15.53
CA PRO A 679 -5.59 0.56 -15.99
C PRO A 679 -4.80 1.83 -16.33
N ILE A 680 -3.84 2.20 -15.48
CA ILE A 680 -3.14 3.48 -15.54
C ILE A 680 -1.75 3.42 -16.19
N THR A 681 -1.17 2.23 -16.34
CA THR A 681 0.17 2.05 -16.93
C THR A 681 0.17 0.84 -17.85
N GLY A 682 0.67 1.01 -19.07
CA GLY A 682 0.94 -0.06 -20.02
C GLY A 682 2.44 -0.25 -20.23
N TYR A 683 2.86 -1.46 -20.60
CA TYR A 683 4.27 -1.81 -20.83
C TYR A 683 4.52 -1.99 -22.30
N ARG A 684 5.30 -1.07 -22.89
CA ARG A 684 5.55 -0.96 -24.33
C ARG A 684 6.91 -1.57 -24.69
N LEU A 685 6.90 -2.39 -25.72
CA LEU A 685 8.10 -2.98 -26.32
C LEU A 685 8.87 -1.96 -27.17
N SER A 686 10.07 -2.32 -27.59
CA SER A 686 10.94 -1.46 -28.43
C SER A 686 10.35 -1.18 -29.83
N ASP A 687 9.50 -2.07 -30.34
CA ASP A 687 8.80 -1.91 -31.61
C ASP A 687 7.54 -1.03 -31.52
N GLY A 688 7.19 -0.56 -30.31
CA GLY A 688 6.03 0.28 -30.06
C GLY A 688 4.75 -0.47 -29.67
N SER A 689 4.70 -1.80 -29.77
CA SER A 689 3.58 -2.63 -29.33
C SER A 689 3.55 -2.75 -27.81
N TYR A 690 2.41 -3.20 -27.26
CA TYR A 690 2.24 -3.41 -25.81
C TYR A 690 2.19 -4.90 -25.49
N LEU A 691 2.66 -5.28 -24.29
CA LEU A 691 2.47 -6.63 -23.75
C LEU A 691 1.01 -6.94 -23.46
N GLU A 692 0.22 -5.92 -23.18
CA GLU A 692 -1.24 -6.06 -23.03
C GLU A 692 -1.85 -6.61 -24.32
N ASN A 693 -2.80 -7.54 -24.19
CA ASN A 693 -3.44 -8.25 -25.31
C ASN A 693 -2.46 -9.06 -26.19
N THR A 694 -1.21 -9.27 -25.73
CA THR A 694 -0.22 -10.08 -26.44
C THR A 694 0.01 -11.38 -25.69
N GLN A 695 -0.50 -12.49 -26.24
CA GLN A 695 -0.37 -13.82 -25.64
C GLN A 695 1.10 -14.28 -25.65
N LEU A 696 1.57 -14.85 -24.53
CA LEU A 696 2.91 -15.42 -24.39
C LEU A 696 2.88 -16.93 -24.63
N GLU A 697 3.39 -17.37 -25.77
CA GLU A 697 3.53 -18.79 -26.10
C GLU A 697 4.70 -19.45 -25.36
N PRO A 698 4.51 -20.64 -24.75
CA PRO A 698 5.60 -21.44 -24.22
C PRO A 698 6.47 -22.03 -25.34
N ASP A 699 7.71 -22.39 -25.00
CA ASP A 699 8.60 -23.13 -25.94
C ASP A 699 8.19 -24.59 -26.07
N VAL A 700 7.57 -25.14 -25.04
CA VAL A 700 6.99 -26.49 -25.04
C VAL A 700 5.54 -26.41 -24.59
N LYS A 701 4.62 -26.51 -25.53
CA LYS A 701 3.19 -26.46 -25.26
C LYS A 701 2.65 -27.79 -24.77
N VAL A 702 2.15 -27.82 -23.54
CA VAL A 702 1.58 -29.01 -22.89
C VAL A 702 0.52 -28.62 -21.88
N ALA A 703 -0.63 -29.26 -21.94
CA ALA A 703 -1.74 -29.06 -21.00
C ALA A 703 -1.82 -30.18 -19.96
N ASN A 704 -2.39 -29.84 -18.81
CA ASN A 704 -2.92 -30.82 -17.88
C ASN A 704 -4.40 -31.05 -18.19
N SER A 705 -4.79 -32.22 -18.71
CA SER A 705 -6.18 -32.50 -18.94
C SER A 705 -6.91 -32.81 -17.63
N PRO A 706 -8.23 -32.56 -17.51
CA PRO A 706 -9.00 -32.92 -16.31
C PRO A 706 -8.85 -34.40 -15.92
N GLU A 707 -8.76 -35.29 -16.90
CA GLU A 707 -8.62 -36.74 -16.67
C GLU A 707 -7.27 -37.13 -16.04
N THR A 708 -6.20 -36.38 -16.36
CA THR A 708 -4.86 -36.60 -15.75
C THR A 708 -4.81 -35.99 -14.35
N VAL A 709 -5.37 -34.80 -14.17
CA VAL A 709 -5.40 -34.11 -12.87
C VAL A 709 -6.17 -34.92 -11.82
N VAL A 710 -7.33 -35.49 -12.18
CA VAL A 710 -8.14 -36.33 -11.28
C VAL A 710 -7.38 -37.58 -10.83
N LYS A 711 -6.47 -38.09 -11.65
CA LYS A 711 -5.59 -39.22 -11.29
C LYS A 711 -4.36 -38.81 -10.48
N GLY A 712 -4.20 -37.51 -10.20
CA GLY A 712 -3.04 -36.98 -9.49
C GLY A 712 -1.79 -36.82 -10.37
N GLU A 713 -1.93 -36.89 -11.70
CA GLU A 713 -0.84 -36.75 -12.66
C GLU A 713 -0.64 -35.29 -13.04
N ASP A 714 0.61 -34.83 -13.11
CA ASP A 714 0.99 -33.49 -13.57
C ASP A 714 1.87 -33.59 -14.81
N THR A 715 1.23 -33.62 -15.99
CA THR A 715 1.90 -33.75 -17.29
C THR A 715 2.81 -32.56 -17.59
N GLN A 716 2.38 -31.35 -17.24
CA GLN A 716 3.18 -30.14 -17.41
C GLN A 716 4.48 -30.21 -16.62
N LEU A 717 4.40 -30.52 -15.31
CA LEU A 717 5.56 -30.63 -14.44
C LEU A 717 6.51 -31.74 -14.90
N ARG A 718 5.97 -32.90 -15.25
CA ARG A 718 6.77 -34.02 -15.77
C ARG A 718 7.51 -33.68 -17.06
N THR A 719 6.85 -32.93 -17.96
CA THR A 719 7.48 -32.46 -19.20
C THR A 719 8.61 -31.48 -18.88
N ALA A 720 8.41 -30.54 -17.96
CA ALA A 720 9.47 -29.60 -17.55
C ALA A 720 10.70 -30.32 -16.97
N VAL A 721 10.49 -31.32 -16.12
CA VAL A 721 11.58 -32.17 -15.57
C VAL A 721 12.35 -32.85 -16.70
N ASN A 722 11.64 -33.49 -17.65
CA ASN A 722 12.27 -34.22 -18.75
C ASN A 722 13.06 -33.29 -19.69
N GLU A 723 12.51 -32.11 -20.01
CA GLU A 723 13.18 -31.14 -20.88
C GLU A 723 14.42 -30.52 -20.22
N LEU A 724 14.38 -30.26 -18.91
CA LEU A 724 15.53 -29.74 -18.17
C LEU A 724 16.64 -30.81 -18.05
N LEU A 725 16.30 -32.06 -17.76
CA LEU A 725 17.27 -33.17 -17.72
C LEU A 725 17.95 -33.36 -19.10
N LYS A 726 17.18 -33.30 -20.19
CA LYS A 726 17.74 -33.36 -21.57
C LYS A 726 18.73 -32.23 -21.85
N GLU A 727 18.47 -31.04 -21.31
CA GLU A 727 19.39 -29.89 -21.46
C GLU A 727 20.69 -30.12 -20.67
N ILE A 728 20.58 -30.58 -19.43
CA ILE A 728 21.73 -30.86 -18.55
C ILE A 728 22.60 -31.98 -19.14
N ASP A 729 21.96 -33.04 -19.62
CA ASP A 729 22.69 -34.21 -20.19
C ASP A 729 23.36 -33.95 -21.54
N LYS A 730 23.05 -32.80 -22.19
CA LYS A 730 23.72 -32.36 -23.43
C LYS A 730 24.96 -31.51 -23.17
N LYS A 731 25.08 -30.91 -21.99
CA LYS A 731 26.24 -30.12 -21.56
C LYS A 731 27.33 -31.02 -20.97
#